data_e06472b5fe63204a5e6e6f7a4cff93b2
#
_entry.id   e06472b5fe63204a5e6e6f7a4cff93b2
#
_cell.length_a   1.000
_cell.length_b   1.000
_cell.length_c   1.000
_cell.angle_alpha   90.00
_cell.angle_beta   90.00
_cell.angle_gamma   90.00
#
_symmetry.space_group_name_H-M   'P 1'
#
loop_
_entity.id
_entity.type
_entity.pdbx_description
1 polymer ?
#
loop_
_entity_poly.entity_id
_entity_poly.type
_entity_poly.pdbx_seq_one_letter_code
_entity_poly.pdbx_strand_id
1 'polypeptide(L)'
;MATVASALRDEGFGATVTYSRKLFLPLTQLCRDVCHYCTFAKTPKKLGAAYMTVEQVLEQVREGERLGCKEALFTLGERPERRYRAAREALEQMGFTSTLEYLAHVAGRVLAETSVLPHINAGCMTDEEIALLRPVSASMGIMLETASDRLGEKGMPHYGSPDKVPARRLETIDRAGAAAVPFTSGILIGIGETRRERVESLLALRQLQQRHGHLQEIIIQNFRAKPGTQMAESPEPDLQELVWTIAIARLIFGARMSLQAPPNLSPGVLPQLIAAGINDWGGVSPMTPDYVNPEAPWPEVERLTRETAQCGKFLHQRLTVYPRYVRDSATWLAPEVRSRVLAHCDGEGMPREDSWLTGSGRGLPNRDREWLERAGQLSAPLNISPAIATVLDRASSVQGANELSVADIEVLFSARNDDFAAVCRAADQLRQQRCGETVSYVVNRNINYTNVCYFKCQFCAFSKGKLSENLRGRPYDLSAEEISRRACEAWERGASELCLQGGIHPEYTGQTYLDIVHTLRRATPGAHIHAFSPLEVWQGAQTLGVTLAEFLQRLKAAGLDSMPGTAAEILDDTVRAELCPDKINTAQWLEVMEASHRVGLRTTATIMFGHIDNYQSWARHLVSIRDLQRRTGGFTEFVPLPFVASESPIYLKGRARRGPTLREALLMHAVARLVFHGTIDNIQASWVKMGVEGVQACLHAGANDVGGTLMNETITRAAGAQHGQEMSPQAFEQLITAAGRRARPRNTLYGDADPAQLRRARQARPLQPPENTPASRYEREKLVTDIIATA
;
A
#
# COMPACT_ATOMS: atom_id res chain seq x y z
N MET A 1 -32.60 -6.22 18.13
CA MET A 1 -31.84 -5.01 17.72
C MET A 1 -30.34 -5.29 17.67
N ALA A 2 -29.70 -5.68 18.76
CA ALA A 2 -28.28 -6.01 18.78
C ALA A 2 -27.87 -7.07 17.74
N THR A 3 -28.65 -8.14 17.58
CA THR A 3 -28.40 -9.19 16.57
C THR A 3 -28.35 -8.65 15.13
N VAL A 4 -29.26 -7.73 14.78
CA VAL A 4 -29.27 -7.07 13.46
C VAL A 4 -28.08 -6.12 13.31
N ALA A 5 -27.74 -5.39 14.37
CA ALA A 5 -26.59 -4.50 14.37
C ALA A 5 -25.27 -5.30 14.23
N SER A 6 -25.14 -6.43 14.91
CA SER A 6 -23.99 -7.34 14.76
C SER A 6 -23.87 -7.88 13.34
N ALA A 7 -24.98 -8.30 12.73
CA ALA A 7 -25.00 -8.80 11.35
C ALA A 7 -24.59 -7.71 10.35
N LEU A 8 -25.10 -6.47 10.49
CA LEU A 8 -24.70 -5.34 9.67
C LEU A 8 -23.20 -5.01 9.83
N ARG A 9 -22.70 -5.09 11.07
CA ARG A 9 -21.28 -4.90 11.33
C ARG A 9 -20.45 -5.96 10.61
N ASP A 10 -20.87 -7.22 10.67
CA ASP A 10 -20.17 -8.34 10.03
C ASP A 10 -20.26 -8.29 8.50
N GLU A 11 -21.37 -7.76 7.95
CA GLU A 11 -21.46 -7.45 6.51
C GLU A 11 -20.41 -6.43 6.06
N GLY A 12 -20.18 -5.39 6.86
CA GLY A 12 -19.26 -4.30 6.48
C GLY A 12 -17.79 -4.57 6.76
N PHE A 13 -17.48 -5.32 7.85
CA PHE A 13 -16.13 -5.45 8.38
C PHE A 13 -15.68 -6.90 8.59
N GLY A 14 -16.52 -7.87 8.32
CA GLY A 14 -16.21 -9.30 8.48
C GLY A 14 -15.72 -9.64 9.89
N ALA A 15 -14.56 -10.26 9.95
CA ALA A 15 -13.91 -10.59 11.22
C ALA A 15 -13.00 -9.46 11.77
N THR A 16 -12.86 -8.36 11.07
CA THR A 16 -11.92 -7.28 11.46
C THR A 16 -12.50 -6.36 12.53
N VAL A 17 -11.69 -6.08 13.55
CA VAL A 17 -11.84 -4.96 14.50
C VAL A 17 -10.55 -4.17 14.47
N THR A 18 -10.64 -2.84 14.44
CA THR A 18 -9.46 -1.97 14.33
C THR A 18 -9.19 -1.18 15.61
N TYR A 19 -7.96 -0.69 15.74
CA TYR A 19 -7.53 0.29 16.74
C TYR A 19 -6.41 1.15 16.18
N SER A 20 -6.24 2.36 16.72
CA SER A 20 -5.08 3.21 16.42
C SER A 20 -4.10 3.20 17.59
N ARG A 21 -2.84 2.81 17.34
CA ARG A 21 -1.76 2.96 18.32
C ARG A 21 -1.24 4.38 18.26
N LYS A 22 -1.56 5.18 19.25
CA LYS A 22 -1.31 6.61 19.26
C LYS A 22 -0.69 7.13 20.56
N LEU A 23 -0.21 8.36 20.51
CA LEU A 23 0.11 9.14 21.69
C LEU A 23 -0.79 10.36 21.77
N PHE A 24 -1.16 10.76 22.97
CA PHE A 24 -1.99 11.93 23.23
C PHE A 24 -1.09 13.10 23.61
N LEU A 25 -1.24 14.24 22.93
CA LEU A 25 -0.47 15.45 23.12
C LEU A 25 -1.39 16.56 23.63
N PRO A 26 -1.41 16.83 24.94
CA PRO A 26 -2.21 17.93 25.51
C PRO A 26 -1.48 19.25 25.30
N LEU A 27 -1.45 19.76 24.05
CA LEU A 27 -0.68 20.95 23.65
C LEU A 27 -0.93 22.13 24.59
N THR A 28 -2.19 22.29 25.02
CA THR A 28 -2.59 23.16 26.14
C THR A 28 -3.79 22.57 26.89
N GLN A 29 -3.75 22.60 28.20
CA GLN A 29 -4.90 22.26 29.05
C GLN A 29 -5.69 23.50 29.50
N LEU A 30 -5.31 24.69 29.07
CA LEU A 30 -6.13 25.89 29.23
C LEU A 30 -7.31 25.82 28.26
N CYS A 31 -8.52 26.07 28.74
CA CYS A 31 -9.74 25.99 27.95
C CYS A 31 -10.68 27.14 28.29
N ARG A 32 -11.35 27.75 27.30
CA ARG A 32 -12.34 28.78 27.61
C ARG A 32 -13.69 28.21 28.06
N ASP A 33 -13.98 26.93 27.67
CA ASP A 33 -15.17 26.23 28.11
C ASP A 33 -15.08 25.75 29.57
N VAL A 34 -16.23 25.50 30.18
CA VAL A 34 -16.37 25.09 31.59
C VAL A 34 -17.33 23.91 31.75
N CYS A 35 -17.19 22.90 30.88
CA CYS A 35 -18.06 21.73 30.88
C CYS A 35 -18.06 21.05 32.26
N HIS A 36 -19.25 20.74 32.79
CA HIS A 36 -19.42 20.29 34.18
C HIS A 36 -18.81 18.91 34.48
N TYR A 37 -18.50 18.13 33.46
CA TYR A 37 -17.89 16.76 33.56
C TYR A 37 -16.40 16.73 33.23
N CYS A 38 -15.79 17.86 32.83
CA CYS A 38 -14.45 17.87 32.26
C CYS A 38 -13.37 18.02 33.35
N THR A 39 -12.40 17.08 33.38
CA THR A 39 -11.19 17.16 34.21
C THR A 39 -9.93 17.57 33.43
N PHE A 40 -10.02 17.62 32.11
CA PHE A 40 -8.92 18.02 31.23
C PHE A 40 -8.55 19.49 31.39
N ALA A 41 -9.56 20.37 31.41
CA ALA A 41 -9.36 21.81 31.52
C ALA A 41 -8.76 22.21 32.87
N LYS A 42 -7.66 22.96 32.85
CA LYS A 42 -6.96 23.48 34.03
C LYS A 42 -6.97 25.00 33.98
N THR A 43 -6.77 25.62 35.15
CA THR A 43 -6.51 27.06 35.26
C THR A 43 -5.01 27.36 35.16
N PRO A 44 -4.60 28.59 34.78
CA PRO A 44 -3.16 28.94 34.73
C PRO A 44 -2.40 28.69 36.02
N LYS A 45 -3.05 28.84 37.18
CA LYS A 45 -2.43 28.59 38.51
C LYS A 45 -2.08 27.12 38.76
N LYS A 46 -2.72 26.18 38.02
CA LYS A 46 -2.51 24.73 38.14
C LYS A 46 -1.53 24.17 37.11
N LEU A 47 -1.05 25.00 36.19
CA LEU A 47 -0.13 24.62 35.12
C LEU A 47 1.19 25.34 35.28
N GLY A 48 2.31 24.66 35.05
CA GLY A 48 3.64 25.28 35.04
C GLY A 48 3.90 26.12 33.79
N ALA A 49 3.27 25.75 32.64
CA ALA A 49 3.35 26.48 31.40
C ALA A 49 1.97 26.44 30.70
N ALA A 50 1.66 27.49 29.90
CA ALA A 50 0.40 27.58 29.17
C ALA A 50 0.31 26.60 28.02
N TYR A 51 1.43 26.31 27.36
CA TYR A 51 1.58 25.41 26.22
C TYR A 51 2.78 24.49 26.38
N MET A 52 2.72 23.30 25.81
CA MET A 52 3.92 22.47 25.57
C MET A 52 4.81 23.18 24.56
N THR A 53 6.14 23.06 24.71
CA THR A 53 7.08 23.55 23.71
C THR A 53 7.18 22.56 22.53
N VAL A 54 7.72 23.02 21.40
CA VAL A 54 7.97 22.16 20.22
C VAL A 54 8.87 20.99 20.59
N GLU A 55 9.92 21.25 21.37
CA GLU A 55 10.89 20.25 21.81
C GLU A 55 10.25 19.17 22.67
N GLN A 56 9.39 19.55 23.63
CA GLN A 56 8.63 18.61 24.47
C GLN A 56 7.71 17.73 23.64
N VAL A 57 7.04 18.30 22.63
CA VAL A 57 6.18 17.53 21.71
C VAL A 57 7.02 16.56 20.88
N LEU A 58 8.11 17.02 20.27
CA LEU A 58 8.96 16.16 19.44
C LEU A 58 9.63 15.04 20.24
N GLU A 59 10.04 15.30 21.47
CA GLU A 59 10.58 14.27 22.35
C GLU A 59 9.55 13.16 22.60
N GLN A 60 8.32 13.54 22.98
CA GLN A 60 7.25 12.56 23.21
C GLN A 60 6.88 11.81 21.92
N VAL A 61 6.84 12.50 20.78
CA VAL A 61 6.51 11.85 19.49
C VAL A 61 7.58 10.85 19.08
N ARG A 62 8.87 11.18 19.23
CA ARG A 62 9.99 10.27 18.93
C ARG A 62 9.98 9.04 19.87
N GLU A 63 9.61 9.20 21.14
CA GLU A 63 9.42 8.06 22.03
C GLU A 63 8.22 7.20 21.59
N GLY A 64 7.09 7.82 21.28
CA GLY A 64 5.92 7.13 20.72
C GLY A 64 6.23 6.38 19.43
N GLU A 65 7.02 6.98 18.54
CA GLU A 65 7.49 6.34 17.31
C GLU A 65 8.30 5.06 17.58
N ARG A 66 9.22 5.10 18.55
CA ARG A 66 9.99 3.92 18.99
C ARG A 66 9.09 2.81 19.55
N LEU A 67 8.01 3.18 20.22
CA LEU A 67 6.99 2.27 20.74
C LEU A 67 5.96 1.84 19.66
N GLY A 68 6.15 2.23 18.39
CA GLY A 68 5.31 1.83 17.27
C GLY A 68 4.02 2.64 17.09
N CYS A 69 3.88 3.79 17.76
CA CYS A 69 2.77 4.71 17.51
C CYS A 69 2.82 5.23 16.06
N LYS A 70 1.65 5.31 15.42
CA LYS A 70 1.48 5.84 14.07
C LYS A 70 0.73 7.16 14.04
N GLU A 71 0.15 7.56 15.17
CA GLU A 71 -0.69 8.74 15.29
C GLU A 71 -0.27 9.58 16.50
N ALA A 72 -0.14 10.89 16.27
CA ALA A 72 0.00 11.92 17.28
C ALA A 72 -1.33 12.69 17.37
N LEU A 73 -2.13 12.39 18.40
CA LEU A 73 -3.40 13.06 18.63
C LEU A 73 -3.15 14.35 19.44
N PHE A 74 -3.29 15.47 18.77
CA PHE A 74 -3.30 16.78 19.42
C PHE A 74 -4.66 17.03 20.06
N THR A 75 -4.69 16.92 21.38
CA THR A 75 -5.86 17.25 22.21
C THR A 75 -5.55 18.55 22.96
N LEU A 76 -6.45 19.51 22.89
CA LEU A 76 -6.21 20.81 23.50
C LEU A 76 -7.50 21.44 24.04
N GLY A 77 -7.34 22.35 24.98
CA GLY A 77 -8.44 23.18 25.44
C GLY A 77 -8.81 24.22 24.39
N GLU A 78 -10.08 24.49 24.26
CA GLU A 78 -10.62 25.35 23.22
C GLU A 78 -10.31 26.82 23.45
N ARG A 79 -9.69 27.48 22.49
CA ARG A 79 -9.41 28.93 22.36
C ARG A 79 -9.05 29.62 23.69
N PRO A 80 -8.03 29.13 24.43
CA PRO A 80 -7.66 29.65 25.74
C PRO A 80 -7.24 31.15 25.70
N GLU A 81 -6.69 31.60 24.56
CA GLU A 81 -6.29 32.99 24.35
C GLU A 81 -7.46 33.98 24.43
N ARG A 82 -8.69 33.51 24.19
CA ARG A 82 -9.90 34.34 24.36
C ARG A 82 -10.32 34.52 25.80
N ARG A 83 -9.81 33.69 26.73
CA ARG A 83 -10.17 33.73 28.15
C ARG A 83 -9.00 34.15 29.04
N TYR A 84 -7.80 33.57 28.79
CA TYR A 84 -6.68 33.68 29.69
C TYR A 84 -5.59 34.61 29.14
N ARG A 85 -5.16 35.58 29.96
CA ARG A 85 -4.03 36.46 29.68
C ARG A 85 -2.73 35.64 29.52
N ALA A 86 -2.52 34.66 30.38
CA ALA A 86 -1.33 33.80 30.33
C ALA A 86 -1.20 33.06 28.98
N ALA A 87 -2.31 32.69 28.35
CA ALA A 87 -2.30 32.08 27.01
C ALA A 87 -1.86 33.06 25.93
N ARG A 88 -2.38 34.32 25.99
CA ARG A 88 -2.00 35.37 25.03
C ARG A 88 -0.53 35.73 25.15
N GLU A 89 -0.04 35.95 26.37
CA GLU A 89 1.35 36.31 26.63
C GLU A 89 2.32 35.21 26.16
N ALA A 90 1.98 33.94 26.42
CA ALA A 90 2.78 32.80 25.95
C ALA A 90 2.82 32.72 24.43
N LEU A 91 1.69 32.89 23.73
CA LEU A 91 1.64 32.91 22.27
C LEU A 91 2.46 34.07 21.68
N GLU A 92 2.32 35.26 22.24
CA GLU A 92 3.08 36.44 21.82
C GLU A 92 4.61 36.23 21.98
N GLN A 93 5.05 35.64 23.12
CA GLN A 93 6.45 35.29 23.34
C GLN A 93 6.98 34.26 22.33
N MET A 94 6.14 33.35 21.87
CA MET A 94 6.47 32.37 20.85
C MET A 94 6.32 32.89 19.42
N GLY A 95 5.78 34.11 19.23
CA GLY A 95 5.57 34.74 17.91
C GLY A 95 4.31 34.31 17.19
N PHE A 96 3.27 33.85 17.91
CA PHE A 96 1.99 33.42 17.36
C PHE A 96 0.84 34.31 17.84
N THR A 97 -0.22 34.40 17.03
CA THR A 97 -1.41 35.20 17.35
C THR A 97 -2.54 34.34 17.92
N SER A 98 -2.55 33.05 17.63
CA SER A 98 -3.59 32.11 18.08
C SER A 98 -3.02 30.74 18.43
N THR A 99 -3.79 30.01 19.25
CA THR A 99 -3.50 28.61 19.59
C THR A 99 -3.46 27.74 18.33
N LEU A 100 -4.29 27.98 17.31
CA LEU A 100 -4.34 27.16 16.09
C LEU A 100 -3.15 27.44 15.18
N GLU A 101 -2.61 28.66 15.12
CA GLU A 101 -1.35 28.93 14.43
C GLU A 101 -0.18 28.19 15.07
N TYR A 102 -0.10 28.22 16.42
CA TYR A 102 0.93 27.45 17.12
C TYR A 102 0.78 25.94 16.90
N LEU A 103 -0.45 25.44 16.96
CA LEU A 103 -0.75 24.03 16.65
C LEU A 103 -0.31 23.64 15.22
N ALA A 104 -0.61 24.49 14.22
CA ALA A 104 -0.18 24.25 12.84
C ALA A 104 1.35 24.16 12.73
N HIS A 105 2.06 25.06 13.41
CA HIS A 105 3.53 25.03 13.47
C HIS A 105 4.04 23.73 14.08
N VAL A 106 3.53 23.35 15.26
CA VAL A 106 3.97 22.14 15.98
C VAL A 106 3.64 20.87 15.19
N ALA A 107 2.43 20.75 14.65
CA ALA A 107 2.02 19.61 13.84
C ALA A 107 2.85 19.50 12.55
N GLY A 108 3.20 20.63 11.93
CA GLY A 108 4.12 20.70 10.79
C GLY A 108 5.51 20.17 11.12
N ARG A 109 6.05 20.51 12.31
CA ARG A 109 7.33 19.99 12.79
C ARG A 109 7.26 18.47 13.03
N VAL A 110 6.18 17.95 13.63
CA VAL A 110 5.97 16.51 13.81
C VAL A 110 5.94 15.81 12.44
N LEU A 111 5.18 16.33 11.49
CA LEU A 111 5.09 15.75 10.15
C LEU A 111 6.44 15.77 9.41
N ALA A 112 7.25 16.81 9.58
CA ALA A 112 8.54 16.95 8.93
C ALA A 112 9.63 16.06 9.53
N GLU A 113 9.66 15.91 10.87
CA GLU A 113 10.79 15.33 11.61
C GLU A 113 10.57 13.90 12.11
N THR A 114 9.34 13.36 11.99
CA THR A 114 9.00 12.01 12.45
C THR A 114 8.19 11.25 11.41
N SER A 115 7.94 9.96 11.62
CA SER A 115 7.04 9.16 10.79
C SER A 115 5.60 9.12 11.33
N VAL A 116 5.32 9.80 12.44
CA VAL A 116 4.02 9.79 13.11
C VAL A 116 3.09 10.81 12.47
N LEU A 117 1.84 10.41 12.21
CA LEU A 117 0.86 11.25 11.51
C LEU A 117 0.05 12.09 12.51
N PRO A 118 -0.01 13.42 12.37
CA PRO A 118 -0.84 14.25 13.22
C PRO A 118 -2.35 14.03 12.98
N HIS A 119 -3.09 13.85 14.08
CA HIS A 119 -4.55 13.99 14.15
C HIS A 119 -4.88 15.22 15.00
N ILE A 120 -5.70 16.12 14.48
CA ILE A 120 -5.99 17.39 15.15
C ILE A 120 -7.43 17.41 15.68
N ASN A 121 -7.53 17.52 17.02
CA ASN A 121 -8.79 17.72 17.72
C ASN A 121 -8.75 19.08 18.43
N ALA A 122 -9.01 20.14 17.64
CA ALA A 122 -8.78 21.53 18.02
C ALA A 122 -10.05 22.29 18.44
N GLY A 123 -11.21 21.61 18.49
CA GLY A 123 -12.49 22.25 18.78
C GLY A 123 -13.12 22.93 17.56
N CYS A 124 -13.91 24.00 17.77
CA CYS A 124 -14.61 24.71 16.70
C CYS A 124 -13.64 25.49 15.82
N MET A 125 -13.80 25.37 14.50
CA MET A 125 -12.90 25.97 13.49
C MET A 125 -13.68 26.70 12.40
N THR A 126 -13.06 27.78 11.87
CA THR A 126 -13.50 28.47 10.64
C THR A 126 -12.94 27.79 9.40
N ASP A 127 -13.35 28.22 8.20
CA ASP A 127 -12.81 27.73 6.93
C ASP A 127 -11.31 28.03 6.80
N GLU A 128 -10.87 29.21 7.23
CA GLU A 128 -9.46 29.62 7.22
C GLU A 128 -8.60 28.77 8.16
N GLU A 129 -9.14 28.46 9.34
CA GLU A 129 -8.44 27.62 10.33
C GLU A 129 -8.34 26.16 9.87
N ILE A 130 -9.38 25.62 9.21
CA ILE A 130 -9.33 24.30 8.59
C ILE A 130 -8.30 24.29 7.44
N ALA A 131 -8.30 25.34 6.60
CA ALA A 131 -7.33 25.49 5.52
C ALA A 131 -5.88 25.59 6.04
N LEU A 132 -5.66 26.27 7.16
CA LEU A 132 -4.36 26.36 7.84
C LEU A 132 -3.87 25.00 8.35
N LEU A 133 -4.76 24.18 8.92
CA LEU A 133 -4.42 22.91 9.57
C LEU A 133 -4.38 21.73 8.60
N ARG A 134 -5.10 21.78 7.48
CA ARG A 134 -5.19 20.69 6.51
C ARG A 134 -3.82 20.22 5.95
N PRO A 135 -2.86 21.10 5.63
CA PRO A 135 -1.53 20.71 5.14
C PRO A 135 -0.67 19.96 6.16
N VAL A 136 -1.00 20.02 7.44
CA VAL A 136 -0.20 19.45 8.54
C VAL A 136 -0.92 18.34 9.31
N SER A 137 -2.10 17.91 8.85
CA SER A 137 -2.89 16.87 9.53
C SER A 137 -3.38 15.79 8.56
N ALA A 138 -3.27 14.53 8.97
CA ALA A 138 -3.81 13.40 8.22
C ALA A 138 -5.32 13.24 8.41
N SER A 139 -5.84 13.69 9.54
CA SER A 139 -7.26 13.74 9.86
C SER A 139 -7.51 14.77 10.98
N MET A 140 -8.75 15.20 11.11
CA MET A 140 -9.18 16.10 12.18
C MET A 140 -10.41 15.53 12.89
N GLY A 141 -10.81 16.12 14.00
CA GLY A 141 -12.00 15.71 14.72
C GLY A 141 -12.55 16.75 15.67
N ILE A 142 -13.82 16.61 15.96
CA ILE A 142 -14.53 17.27 17.05
C ILE A 142 -15.68 16.38 17.50
N MET A 143 -15.80 16.10 18.79
CA MET A 143 -16.98 15.41 19.31
C MET A 143 -18.19 16.36 19.23
N LEU A 144 -19.26 15.97 18.51
CA LEU A 144 -20.53 16.70 18.58
C LEU A 144 -21.06 16.68 20.03
N GLU A 145 -20.89 15.57 20.70
CA GLU A 145 -21.40 15.23 22.03
C GLU A 145 -22.93 15.15 22.06
N THR A 146 -23.61 16.19 21.67
CA THR A 146 -25.08 16.25 21.56
C THR A 146 -25.52 17.29 20.55
N ALA A 147 -26.67 17.10 19.93
CA ALA A 147 -27.38 18.11 19.13
C ALA A 147 -28.46 18.85 19.93
N SER A 148 -28.59 18.59 21.23
CA SER A 148 -29.60 19.20 22.08
C SER A 148 -29.10 20.51 22.66
N ASP A 149 -29.79 21.64 22.30
CA ASP A 149 -29.50 22.94 22.89
C ASP A 149 -29.86 23.00 24.38
N ARG A 150 -30.77 22.13 24.85
CA ARG A 150 -31.18 22.03 26.26
C ARG A 150 -29.99 21.78 27.18
N LEU A 151 -28.99 21.04 26.74
CA LEU A 151 -27.80 20.75 27.57
C LEU A 151 -26.88 21.96 27.76
N GLY A 152 -27.15 23.08 27.08
CA GLY A 152 -26.52 24.39 27.28
C GLY A 152 -27.27 25.31 28.26
N GLU A 153 -28.46 24.94 28.73
CA GLU A 153 -29.26 25.73 29.65
C GLU A 153 -28.65 25.79 31.06
N LYS A 154 -29.08 26.76 31.89
CA LYS A 154 -28.59 26.92 33.24
C LYS A 154 -28.81 25.67 34.08
N GLY A 155 -27.72 25.18 34.69
CA GLY A 155 -27.71 23.93 35.49
C GLY A 155 -27.39 22.68 34.67
N MET A 156 -27.33 22.73 33.36
CA MET A 156 -27.02 21.61 32.47
C MET A 156 -25.51 21.56 32.16
N PRO A 157 -24.99 20.42 31.72
CA PRO A 157 -23.53 20.14 31.63
C PRO A 157 -22.71 21.05 30.72
N HIS A 158 -23.31 21.66 29.72
CA HIS A 158 -22.63 22.58 28.80
C HIS A 158 -22.85 24.07 29.15
N TYR A 159 -23.58 24.40 30.24
CA TYR A 159 -23.80 25.78 30.63
C TYR A 159 -22.49 26.55 30.83
N GLY A 160 -22.38 27.72 30.21
CA GLY A 160 -21.16 28.54 30.25
C GLY A 160 -20.03 28.10 29.30
N SER A 161 -20.28 27.13 28.44
CA SER A 161 -19.33 26.61 27.44
C SER A 161 -19.75 27.05 26.04
N PRO A 162 -19.25 28.20 25.52
CA PRO A 162 -19.75 28.81 24.27
C PRO A 162 -19.42 27.94 23.04
N ASP A 163 -18.44 27.06 23.08
CA ASP A 163 -18.07 26.18 21.95
C ASP A 163 -18.74 24.80 22.03
N LYS A 164 -19.58 24.58 23.05
CA LYS A 164 -20.44 23.39 23.16
C LYS A 164 -21.85 23.62 22.57
N VAL A 165 -22.11 24.78 21.97
CA VAL A 165 -23.36 25.04 21.24
C VAL A 165 -23.42 24.11 20.04
N PRO A 166 -24.46 23.22 19.91
CA PRO A 166 -24.53 22.22 18.87
C PRO A 166 -24.36 22.74 17.44
N ALA A 167 -25.01 23.88 17.13
CA ALA A 167 -24.94 24.51 15.83
C ALA A 167 -23.48 24.83 15.40
N ARG A 168 -22.64 25.33 16.33
CA ARG A 168 -21.22 25.63 16.04
C ARG A 168 -20.39 24.38 15.75
N ARG A 169 -20.67 23.29 16.48
CA ARG A 169 -19.98 22.02 16.26
C ARG A 169 -20.40 21.38 14.94
N LEU A 170 -21.69 21.37 14.64
CA LEU A 170 -22.21 20.89 13.36
C LEU A 170 -21.67 21.73 12.18
N GLU A 171 -21.57 23.07 12.34
CA GLU A 171 -20.99 23.96 11.34
C GLU A 171 -19.50 23.63 11.10
N THR A 172 -18.70 23.34 12.16
CA THR A 172 -17.30 22.92 12.01
C THR A 172 -17.20 21.58 11.26
N ILE A 173 -18.06 20.62 11.57
CA ILE A 173 -18.09 19.31 10.89
C ILE A 173 -18.46 19.48 9.40
N ASP A 174 -19.44 20.35 9.09
CA ASP A 174 -19.87 20.66 7.72
C ASP A 174 -18.74 21.31 6.89
N ARG A 175 -18.06 22.31 7.47
CA ARG A 175 -16.87 22.97 6.87
C ARG A 175 -15.73 21.99 6.59
N ALA A 176 -15.43 21.09 7.54
CA ALA A 176 -14.41 20.07 7.35
C ALA A 176 -14.78 19.12 6.18
N GLY A 177 -16.07 18.81 6.03
CA GLY A 177 -16.58 18.04 4.90
C GLY A 177 -16.44 18.78 3.57
N ALA A 178 -16.78 20.06 3.53
CA ALA A 178 -16.61 20.89 2.34
C ALA A 178 -15.11 21.03 1.94
N ALA A 179 -14.23 21.05 2.92
CA ALA A 179 -12.77 21.07 2.71
C ALA A 179 -12.16 19.69 2.41
N ALA A 180 -12.95 18.64 2.27
CA ALA A 180 -12.52 17.26 2.05
C ALA A 180 -11.45 16.81 3.07
N VAL A 181 -11.71 16.99 4.36
CA VAL A 181 -10.86 16.53 5.46
C VAL A 181 -11.47 15.26 6.06
N PRO A 182 -10.72 14.12 6.13
CA PRO A 182 -11.15 12.95 6.88
C PRO A 182 -11.41 13.35 8.34
N PHE A 183 -12.62 13.14 8.84
CA PHE A 183 -13.05 13.76 10.10
C PHE A 183 -13.62 12.73 11.07
N THR A 184 -13.32 12.90 12.34
CA THR A 184 -13.83 12.09 13.45
C THR A 184 -14.87 12.89 14.25
N SER A 185 -16.01 12.28 14.54
CA SER A 185 -17.01 12.86 15.44
C SER A 185 -17.76 11.78 16.22
N GLY A 186 -18.63 12.18 17.11
CA GLY A 186 -19.40 11.26 17.93
C GLY A 186 -20.27 11.94 18.96
N ILE A 187 -20.89 11.12 19.80
CA ILE A 187 -21.77 11.56 20.88
C ILE A 187 -21.25 11.10 22.25
N LEU A 188 -21.54 11.88 23.29
CA LEU A 188 -21.30 11.54 24.69
C LEU A 188 -22.61 11.23 25.37
N ILE A 189 -22.78 10.02 25.89
CA ILE A 189 -24.00 9.56 26.54
C ILE A 189 -23.90 9.58 28.05
N GLY A 190 -25.02 9.83 28.75
CA GLY A 190 -25.12 9.88 30.21
C GLY A 190 -24.85 11.24 30.82
N ILE A 191 -24.81 12.32 30.02
CA ILE A 191 -24.63 13.69 30.52
C ILE A 191 -25.96 14.44 30.76
N GLY A 192 -27.10 13.71 30.75
CA GLY A 192 -28.44 14.28 30.97
C GLY A 192 -29.32 14.39 29.74
N GLU A 193 -28.83 13.87 28.60
CA GLU A 193 -29.57 13.74 27.35
C GLU A 193 -30.56 12.56 27.42
N THR A 194 -31.66 12.63 26.65
CA THR A 194 -32.61 11.57 26.46
C THR A 194 -32.20 10.63 25.31
N ARG A 195 -32.78 9.42 25.23
CA ARG A 195 -32.63 8.53 24.08
C ARG A 195 -33.02 9.20 22.77
N ARG A 196 -34.06 10.03 22.77
CA ARG A 196 -34.48 10.79 21.58
C ARG A 196 -33.38 11.77 21.12
N GLU A 197 -32.82 12.55 22.05
CA GLU A 197 -31.74 13.49 21.74
C GLU A 197 -30.47 12.78 21.23
N ARG A 198 -30.16 11.55 21.71
CA ARG A 198 -29.09 10.71 21.13
C ARG A 198 -29.39 10.37 19.68
N VAL A 199 -30.62 9.92 19.37
CA VAL A 199 -31.03 9.60 18.00
C VAL A 199 -30.96 10.84 17.11
N GLU A 200 -31.44 11.99 17.56
CA GLU A 200 -31.40 13.27 16.84
C GLU A 200 -29.92 13.67 16.55
N SER A 201 -29.02 13.50 17.52
CA SER A 201 -27.58 13.75 17.34
C SER A 201 -26.95 12.84 16.29
N LEU A 202 -27.26 11.54 16.32
CA LEU A 202 -26.78 10.59 15.31
C LEU A 202 -27.33 10.87 13.91
N LEU A 203 -28.60 11.29 13.81
CA LEU A 203 -29.21 11.68 12.54
C LEU A 203 -28.57 12.96 11.97
N ALA A 204 -28.24 13.96 12.80
CA ALA A 204 -27.52 15.15 12.38
C ALA A 204 -26.12 14.79 11.78
N LEU A 205 -25.36 13.93 12.46
CA LEU A 205 -24.10 13.43 11.92
C LEU A 205 -24.29 12.62 10.63
N ARG A 206 -25.33 11.79 10.54
CA ARG A 206 -25.65 11.05 9.31
C ARG A 206 -25.94 11.98 8.13
N GLN A 207 -26.65 13.08 8.34
CA GLN A 207 -26.93 14.07 7.28
C GLN A 207 -25.65 14.68 6.73
N LEU A 208 -24.69 15.05 7.59
CA LEU A 208 -23.38 15.57 7.20
C LEU A 208 -22.55 14.52 6.46
N GLN A 209 -22.60 13.27 6.92
CA GLN A 209 -21.95 12.15 6.24
C GLN A 209 -22.55 11.89 4.85
N GLN A 210 -23.86 11.97 4.69
CA GLN A 210 -24.53 11.81 3.40
C GLN A 210 -24.17 12.95 2.43
N ARG A 211 -23.97 14.17 2.95
CA ARG A 211 -23.62 15.35 2.15
C ARG A 211 -22.19 15.28 1.62
N HIS A 212 -21.22 14.95 2.48
CA HIS A 212 -19.81 15.10 2.18
C HIS A 212 -19.03 13.77 2.13
N GLY A 213 -19.49 12.74 2.81
CA GLY A 213 -18.78 11.46 2.88
C GLY A 213 -17.50 11.46 3.73
N HIS A 214 -17.24 12.51 4.51
CA HIS A 214 -15.98 12.80 5.20
C HIS A 214 -15.84 12.21 6.59
N LEU A 215 -16.96 11.84 7.27
CA LEU A 215 -16.87 11.22 8.58
C LEU A 215 -16.30 9.81 8.47
N GLN A 216 -15.11 9.62 9.02
CA GLN A 216 -14.43 8.34 8.96
C GLN A 216 -14.87 7.37 10.07
N GLU A 217 -15.33 7.90 11.21
CA GLU A 217 -15.86 7.13 12.32
C GLU A 217 -16.88 7.93 13.13
N ILE A 218 -17.75 7.20 13.83
CA ILE A 218 -18.68 7.75 14.83
C ILE A 218 -18.34 7.13 16.18
N ILE A 219 -17.98 7.96 17.15
CA ILE A 219 -17.61 7.56 18.50
C ILE A 219 -18.86 7.56 19.38
N ILE A 220 -19.12 6.45 20.07
CA ILE A 220 -20.11 6.36 21.13
C ILE A 220 -19.34 6.31 22.45
N GLN A 221 -19.26 7.44 23.12
CA GLN A 221 -18.52 7.59 24.39
C GLN A 221 -19.50 7.61 25.56
N ASN A 222 -19.27 6.80 26.57
CA ASN A 222 -20.03 6.84 27.82
C ASN A 222 -19.39 7.80 28.83
N PHE A 223 -20.24 8.59 29.49
CA PHE A 223 -19.84 9.44 30.60
C PHE A 223 -19.32 8.62 31.78
N ARG A 224 -18.26 9.14 32.42
CA ARG A 224 -17.74 8.65 33.69
C ARG A 224 -17.74 9.80 34.69
N ALA A 225 -18.32 9.57 35.88
CA ALA A 225 -18.32 10.51 36.99
C ALA A 225 -16.90 10.70 37.52
N LYS A 226 -16.47 11.95 37.69
CA LYS A 226 -15.08 12.27 38.03
C LYS A 226 -15.02 13.18 39.24
N PRO A 227 -14.19 12.83 40.27
CA PRO A 227 -13.99 13.69 41.43
C PRO A 227 -13.55 15.10 41.03
N GLY A 228 -14.10 16.11 41.73
CA GLY A 228 -13.77 17.52 41.51
C GLY A 228 -14.47 18.18 40.31
N THR A 229 -15.40 17.50 39.66
CA THR A 229 -16.30 18.07 38.64
C THR A 229 -17.68 18.36 39.26
N GLN A 230 -18.49 19.17 38.58
CA GLN A 230 -19.86 19.43 39.03
C GLN A 230 -20.76 18.20 38.85
N MET A 231 -20.35 17.22 38.05
CA MET A 231 -21.07 15.97 37.81
C MET A 231 -20.43 14.78 38.54
N ALA A 232 -19.63 15.00 39.58
CA ALA A 232 -18.97 13.93 40.34
C ALA A 232 -19.96 12.89 40.93
N GLU A 233 -21.15 13.30 41.29
CA GLU A 233 -22.19 12.44 41.86
C GLU A 233 -23.31 12.11 40.84
N SER A 234 -23.12 12.47 39.56
CA SER A 234 -24.11 12.17 38.53
C SER A 234 -24.09 10.69 38.16
N PRO A 235 -25.24 10.06 37.91
CA PRO A 235 -25.29 8.63 37.53
C PRO A 235 -24.62 8.41 36.19
N GLU A 236 -23.78 7.37 36.12
CA GLU A 236 -23.18 6.88 34.87
C GLU A 236 -24.24 6.09 34.08
N PRO A 237 -24.20 6.12 32.73
CA PRO A 237 -25.05 5.27 31.92
C PRO A 237 -24.67 3.80 32.14
N ASP A 238 -25.65 2.94 32.30
CA ASP A 238 -25.43 1.50 32.44
C ASP A 238 -25.02 0.87 31.07
N LEU A 239 -24.58 -0.37 31.14
CA LEU A 239 -24.19 -1.12 29.96
C LEU A 239 -25.34 -1.26 28.94
N GLN A 240 -26.57 -1.36 29.38
CA GLN A 240 -27.74 -1.49 28.51
C GLN A 240 -27.95 -0.21 27.65
N GLU A 241 -27.76 0.96 28.25
CA GLU A 241 -27.82 2.25 27.54
C GLU A 241 -26.71 2.37 26.49
N LEU A 242 -25.49 1.94 26.82
CA LEU A 242 -24.36 1.95 25.88
C LEU A 242 -24.58 0.99 24.72
N VAL A 243 -24.94 -0.28 25.01
CA VAL A 243 -25.24 -1.31 23.99
C VAL A 243 -26.41 -0.88 23.10
N TRP A 244 -27.48 -0.31 23.69
CA TRP A 244 -28.62 0.21 22.94
C TRP A 244 -28.18 1.31 21.98
N THR A 245 -27.40 2.28 22.47
CA THR A 245 -26.94 3.42 21.65
C THR A 245 -26.03 2.98 20.49
N ILE A 246 -25.11 2.04 20.75
CA ILE A 246 -24.24 1.46 19.70
C ILE A 246 -25.08 0.74 18.64
N ALA A 247 -26.06 -0.09 19.06
CA ALA A 247 -26.92 -0.82 18.13
C ALA A 247 -27.76 0.13 17.27
N ILE A 248 -28.31 1.19 17.86
CA ILE A 248 -29.05 2.26 17.12
C ILE A 248 -28.12 2.98 16.16
N ALA A 249 -26.91 3.35 16.57
CA ALA A 249 -25.94 3.98 15.68
C ALA A 249 -25.62 3.07 14.47
N ARG A 250 -25.42 1.75 14.69
CA ARG A 250 -25.20 0.80 13.60
C ARG A 250 -26.38 0.74 12.63
N LEU A 251 -27.60 0.73 13.14
CA LEU A 251 -28.80 0.73 12.31
C LEU A 251 -28.96 2.03 11.51
N ILE A 252 -28.63 3.17 12.11
CA ILE A 252 -28.70 4.49 11.46
C ILE A 252 -27.65 4.62 10.34
N PHE A 253 -26.42 4.21 10.60
CA PHE A 253 -25.30 4.40 9.66
C PHE A 253 -25.08 3.24 8.70
N GLY A 254 -25.69 2.06 8.96
CA GLY A 254 -25.55 0.86 8.13
C GLY A 254 -24.21 0.15 8.27
N ALA A 255 -23.93 -0.78 7.36
CA ALA A 255 -22.80 -1.69 7.44
C ALA A 255 -21.43 -1.02 7.33
N ARG A 256 -21.29 0.01 6.51
CA ARG A 256 -19.98 0.56 6.07
C ARG A 256 -19.39 1.65 6.97
N MET A 257 -20.17 2.23 7.89
CA MET A 257 -19.65 3.24 8.82
C MET A 257 -18.84 2.60 9.92
N SER A 258 -17.65 3.15 10.21
CA SER A 258 -16.89 2.75 11.38
C SER A 258 -17.52 3.29 12.66
N LEU A 259 -17.87 2.40 13.58
CA LEU A 259 -18.36 2.74 14.90
C LEU A 259 -17.34 2.38 15.95
N GLN A 260 -17.02 3.35 16.79
CA GLN A 260 -16.02 3.27 17.84
C GLN A 260 -16.66 3.35 19.23
N ALA A 261 -16.16 2.54 20.18
CA ALA A 261 -16.35 2.75 21.60
C ALA A 261 -14.99 2.63 22.31
N PRO A 262 -14.62 3.59 23.20
CA PRO A 262 -13.34 3.55 23.89
C PRO A 262 -13.25 2.35 24.84
N PRO A 263 -12.21 1.48 24.73
CA PRO A 263 -12.15 0.22 25.47
C PRO A 263 -11.84 0.42 26.96
N ASN A 264 -11.13 1.53 27.31
CA ASN A 264 -10.77 1.87 28.68
C ASN A 264 -11.99 2.30 29.53
N LEU A 265 -13.04 2.81 28.92
CA LEU A 265 -14.26 3.25 29.64
C LEU A 265 -15.22 2.13 29.97
N SER A 266 -15.01 0.92 29.44
CA SER A 266 -15.92 -0.21 29.60
C SER A 266 -15.15 -1.51 29.83
N PRO A 267 -14.26 -1.61 30.85
CA PRO A 267 -13.45 -2.79 31.10
C PRO A 267 -14.35 -4.00 31.45
N GLY A 268 -14.02 -5.18 30.91
CA GLY A 268 -14.71 -6.45 31.21
C GLY A 268 -15.99 -6.69 30.38
N VAL A 269 -16.43 -5.75 29.54
CA VAL A 269 -17.65 -5.88 28.74
C VAL A 269 -17.41 -5.69 27.23
N LEU A 270 -16.17 -5.74 26.77
CA LEU A 270 -15.79 -5.54 25.38
C LEU A 270 -16.52 -6.48 24.39
N PRO A 271 -16.74 -7.78 24.70
CA PRO A 271 -17.52 -8.66 23.83
C PRO A 271 -18.95 -8.16 23.54
N GLN A 272 -19.61 -7.58 24.55
CA GLN A 272 -20.97 -7.03 24.39
C GLN A 272 -20.99 -5.82 23.46
N LEU A 273 -19.92 -4.99 23.46
CA LEU A 273 -19.81 -3.85 22.57
C LEU A 273 -19.60 -4.27 21.11
N ILE A 274 -18.79 -5.31 20.87
CA ILE A 274 -18.66 -5.92 19.53
C ILE A 274 -20.00 -6.48 19.06
N ALA A 275 -20.69 -7.24 19.92
CA ALA A 275 -22.01 -7.79 19.62
C ALA A 275 -23.08 -6.72 19.39
N ALA A 276 -22.90 -5.51 19.96
CA ALA A 276 -23.76 -4.36 19.71
C ALA A 276 -23.48 -3.66 18.37
N GLY A 277 -22.34 -3.93 17.72
CA GLY A 277 -22.09 -3.45 16.37
C GLY A 277 -20.89 -2.55 16.18
N ILE A 278 -19.96 -2.41 17.15
CA ILE A 278 -18.70 -1.69 16.94
C ILE A 278 -17.73 -2.52 16.09
N ASN A 279 -16.85 -1.83 15.39
CA ASN A 279 -15.75 -2.42 14.63
C ASN A 279 -14.41 -1.71 14.89
N ASP A 280 -14.38 -0.72 15.79
CA ASP A 280 -13.16 0.02 16.12
C ASP A 280 -13.10 0.32 17.61
N TRP A 281 -11.90 0.21 18.20
CA TRP A 281 -11.63 0.56 19.58
C TRP A 281 -11.10 1.97 19.77
N GLY A 282 -10.84 2.67 18.66
CA GLY A 282 -10.26 4.00 18.68
C GLY A 282 -8.80 4.00 19.06
N GLY A 283 -8.39 5.00 19.81
CA GLY A 283 -7.02 5.18 20.22
C GLY A 283 -6.64 4.40 21.45
N VAL A 284 -5.49 3.72 21.41
CA VAL A 284 -4.84 3.08 22.55
C VAL A 284 -3.40 3.57 22.61
N SER A 285 -2.99 4.07 23.78
CA SER A 285 -1.62 4.57 23.95
C SER A 285 -0.78 3.64 24.83
N PRO A 286 0.44 3.30 24.37
CA PRO A 286 1.38 2.53 25.19
C PRO A 286 2.13 3.38 26.21
N MET A 287 2.06 4.73 26.15
CA MET A 287 2.91 5.62 26.95
C MET A 287 2.20 6.82 27.59
N THR A 288 1.12 7.31 26.98
CA THR A 288 0.40 8.48 27.49
C THR A 288 -0.92 8.08 28.15
N PRO A 289 -1.31 8.70 29.25
CA PRO A 289 -2.62 8.45 29.85
C PRO A 289 -3.75 8.98 28.95
N ASP A 290 -4.98 8.57 29.23
CA ASP A 290 -6.15 9.29 28.77
C ASP A 290 -6.30 10.58 29.59
N TYR A 291 -5.92 11.71 29.01
CA TYR A 291 -5.98 13.00 29.69
C TYR A 291 -7.41 13.48 29.96
N VAL A 292 -8.39 12.92 29.26
CA VAL A 292 -9.81 13.23 29.45
C VAL A 292 -10.42 12.34 30.55
N ASN A 293 -9.99 11.08 30.60
CA ASN A 293 -10.46 10.10 31.59
C ASN A 293 -9.25 9.45 32.30
N PRO A 294 -8.50 10.22 33.10
CA PRO A 294 -7.23 9.74 33.70
C PRO A 294 -7.41 8.59 34.70
N GLU A 295 -8.62 8.37 35.19
CA GLU A 295 -9.00 7.27 36.07
C GLU A 295 -9.18 5.93 35.34
N ALA A 296 -9.26 5.94 34.01
CA ALA A 296 -9.50 4.80 33.14
C ALA A 296 -8.27 4.49 32.28
N PRO A 297 -7.30 3.68 32.75
CA PRO A 297 -6.08 3.37 32.00
C PRO A 297 -6.39 2.57 30.74
N TRP A 298 -5.55 2.78 29.71
CA TRP A 298 -5.65 2.02 28.45
C TRP A 298 -5.39 0.54 28.70
N PRO A 299 -6.16 -0.37 28.08
CA PRO A 299 -5.85 -1.79 28.11
C PRO A 299 -4.55 -2.05 27.34
N GLU A 300 -3.79 -3.04 27.79
CA GLU A 300 -2.68 -3.58 27.00
C GLU A 300 -3.19 -4.16 25.69
N VAL A 301 -2.45 -3.92 24.60
CA VAL A 301 -2.87 -4.36 23.23
C VAL A 301 -3.03 -5.88 23.18
N GLU A 302 -2.18 -6.65 23.86
CA GLU A 302 -2.25 -8.11 23.96
C GLU A 302 -3.56 -8.57 24.63
N ARG A 303 -3.99 -7.86 25.69
CA ARG A 303 -5.28 -8.11 26.34
C ARG A 303 -6.43 -7.80 25.39
N LEU A 304 -6.40 -6.64 24.73
CA LEU A 304 -7.41 -6.24 23.77
C LEU A 304 -7.51 -7.23 22.60
N THR A 305 -6.37 -7.75 22.14
CA THR A 305 -6.29 -8.80 21.11
C THR A 305 -7.00 -10.08 21.57
N ARG A 306 -6.70 -10.56 22.81
CA ARG A 306 -7.34 -11.77 23.33
C ARG A 306 -8.85 -11.60 23.52
N GLU A 307 -9.31 -10.48 24.09
CA GLU A 307 -10.73 -10.21 24.28
C GLU A 307 -11.48 -10.07 22.95
N THR A 308 -10.84 -9.46 21.93
CA THR A 308 -11.40 -9.40 20.56
C THR A 308 -11.47 -10.81 19.92
N ALA A 309 -10.43 -11.62 20.10
CA ALA A 309 -10.37 -12.98 19.57
C ALA A 309 -11.45 -13.92 20.19
N GLN A 310 -11.82 -13.71 21.45
CA GLN A 310 -12.91 -14.47 22.11
C GLN A 310 -14.26 -14.28 21.42
N CYS A 311 -14.42 -13.19 20.64
CA CYS A 311 -15.61 -12.94 19.82
C CYS A 311 -15.47 -13.50 18.39
N GLY A 312 -14.45 -14.28 18.08
CA GLY A 312 -14.16 -14.76 16.73
C GLY A 312 -13.72 -13.62 15.78
N LYS A 313 -13.11 -12.57 16.32
CA LYS A 313 -12.68 -11.39 15.57
C LYS A 313 -11.17 -11.19 15.69
N PHE A 314 -10.58 -10.50 14.69
CA PHE A 314 -9.15 -10.19 14.64
C PHE A 314 -8.92 -8.70 14.84
N LEU A 315 -8.01 -8.37 15.77
CA LEU A 315 -7.62 -6.99 16.03
C LEU A 315 -6.51 -6.56 15.08
N HIS A 316 -6.75 -5.46 14.34
CA HIS A 316 -5.76 -4.88 13.44
C HIS A 316 -5.49 -3.41 13.78
N GLN A 317 -4.20 -3.03 13.74
CA GLN A 317 -3.85 -1.61 13.82
C GLN A 317 -4.30 -0.89 12.55
N ARG A 318 -4.79 0.35 12.68
CA ARG A 318 -5.04 1.27 11.56
C ARG A 318 -4.22 2.56 11.67
N LEU A 319 -4.14 3.32 10.57
CA LEU A 319 -3.67 4.70 10.60
C LEU A 319 -4.74 5.63 11.20
N THR A 320 -4.35 6.87 11.48
CA THR A 320 -5.31 7.92 11.88
C THR A 320 -6.31 8.26 10.78
N VAL A 321 -5.92 8.11 9.53
CA VAL A 321 -6.79 8.19 8.35
C VAL A 321 -7.21 6.79 7.93
N TYR A 322 -8.52 6.57 7.74
CA TYR A 322 -9.08 5.25 7.43
C TYR A 322 -8.78 4.81 5.99
N PRO A 323 -8.73 3.49 5.72
CA PRO A 323 -8.37 2.92 4.42
C PRO A 323 -9.13 3.51 3.22
N ARG A 324 -10.42 3.80 3.37
CA ARG A 324 -11.24 4.41 2.32
C ARG A 324 -10.66 5.73 1.82
N TYR A 325 -10.18 6.57 2.72
CA TYR A 325 -9.65 7.90 2.41
C TYR A 325 -8.19 7.82 1.91
N VAL A 326 -7.45 6.82 2.36
CA VAL A 326 -6.10 6.54 1.84
C VAL A 326 -6.15 6.11 0.38
N ARG A 327 -7.12 5.25 0.00
CA ARG A 327 -7.30 4.79 -1.38
C ARG A 327 -7.68 5.91 -2.34
N ASP A 328 -8.36 6.93 -1.86
CA ASP A 328 -8.69 8.16 -2.62
C ASP A 328 -7.93 9.36 -2.03
N SER A 329 -6.64 9.17 -1.79
CA SER A 329 -5.77 10.17 -1.14
C SER A 329 -5.64 11.48 -1.93
N ALA A 330 -5.91 11.47 -3.23
CA ALA A 330 -5.87 12.67 -4.06
C ALA A 330 -7.00 13.65 -3.70
N THR A 331 -8.16 13.15 -3.36
CA THR A 331 -9.32 13.96 -2.91
C THR A 331 -9.16 14.39 -1.45
N TRP A 332 -8.76 13.45 -0.58
CA TRP A 332 -8.92 13.62 0.87
C TRP A 332 -7.69 14.15 1.59
N LEU A 333 -6.50 14.03 1.04
CA LEU A 333 -5.26 14.41 1.72
C LEU A 333 -4.58 15.59 1.00
N ALA A 334 -4.10 16.54 1.77
CA ALA A 334 -3.21 17.57 1.25
C ALA A 334 -1.91 16.93 0.72
N PRO A 335 -1.27 17.47 -0.33
CA PRO A 335 -0.08 16.88 -0.94
C PRO A 335 1.05 16.60 0.05
N GLU A 336 1.26 17.47 1.04
CA GLU A 336 2.29 17.40 2.07
C GLU A 336 2.10 16.18 2.98
N VAL A 337 0.85 15.89 3.33
CA VAL A 337 0.48 14.76 4.19
C VAL A 337 0.35 13.47 3.38
N ARG A 338 -0.15 13.56 2.15
CA ARG A 338 -0.38 12.43 1.25
C ARG A 338 0.87 11.57 1.09
N SER A 339 2.02 12.20 0.85
CA SER A 339 3.29 11.50 0.70
C SER A 339 3.67 10.69 1.94
N ARG A 340 3.42 11.23 3.13
CA ARG A 340 3.69 10.56 4.40
C ARG A 340 2.73 9.40 4.64
N VAL A 341 1.44 9.59 4.39
CA VAL A 341 0.43 8.52 4.52
C VAL A 341 0.75 7.36 3.56
N LEU A 342 1.01 7.66 2.29
CA LEU A 342 1.34 6.64 1.28
C LEU A 342 2.64 5.88 1.61
N ALA A 343 3.63 6.53 2.22
CA ALA A 343 4.85 5.86 2.66
C ALA A 343 4.62 4.87 3.83
N HIS A 344 3.51 5.02 4.57
CA HIS A 344 3.21 4.24 5.77
C HIS A 344 2.04 3.26 5.61
N CYS A 345 1.50 3.08 4.41
CA CYS A 345 0.39 2.17 4.16
C CYS A 345 0.73 1.05 3.17
N ASP A 346 -0.09 -0.01 3.23
CA ASP A 346 -0.18 -1.06 2.21
C ASP A 346 -1.21 -0.72 1.12
N GLY A 347 -1.48 -1.64 0.19
CA GLY A 347 -2.41 -1.46 -0.92
C GLY A 347 -3.87 -1.36 -0.52
N GLU A 348 -4.21 -1.74 0.69
CA GLU A 348 -5.56 -1.59 1.26
C GLU A 348 -5.72 -0.23 1.99
N GLY A 349 -4.62 0.42 2.34
CA GLY A 349 -4.59 1.64 3.14
C GLY A 349 -4.41 1.39 4.64
N MET A 350 -4.08 0.16 5.02
CA MET A 350 -3.71 -0.22 6.38
C MET A 350 -2.22 0.10 6.64
N PRO A 351 -1.80 0.28 7.90
CA PRO A 351 -0.40 0.58 8.20
C PRO A 351 0.54 -0.54 7.77
N ARG A 352 1.68 -0.16 7.24
CA ARG A 352 2.81 -1.10 7.09
C ARG A 352 3.27 -1.56 8.46
N GLU A 353 3.39 -2.86 8.61
CA GLU A 353 3.92 -3.48 9.84
C GLU A 353 5.40 -3.82 9.73
N ASP A 354 5.92 -3.88 8.48
CA ASP A 354 7.31 -4.18 8.18
C ASP A 354 8.14 -2.95 7.82
N SER A 355 9.46 -3.09 7.96
CA SER A 355 10.46 -2.12 7.48
C SER A 355 11.12 -2.55 6.16
N TRP A 356 10.69 -3.67 5.57
CA TRP A 356 11.25 -4.18 4.33
C TRP A 356 10.99 -3.23 3.16
N LEU A 357 11.97 -3.10 2.30
CA LEU A 357 11.90 -2.29 1.08
C LEU A 357 12.39 -3.11 -0.11
N THR A 358 11.62 -3.11 -1.16
CA THR A 358 12.00 -3.74 -2.42
C THR A 358 13.36 -3.25 -2.91
N GLY A 359 14.24 -4.18 -3.23
CA GLY A 359 15.58 -3.88 -3.74
C GLY A 359 16.59 -3.40 -2.69
N SER A 360 16.21 -3.27 -1.42
CA SER A 360 17.13 -2.87 -0.35
C SER A 360 18.10 -4.00 -0.02
N GLY A 361 19.39 -3.67 0.12
CA GLY A 361 20.42 -4.61 0.58
C GLY A 361 20.33 -5.00 2.06
N ARG A 362 19.34 -4.48 2.79
CA ARG A 362 19.05 -4.87 4.18
C ARG A 362 18.35 -6.21 4.20
N GLY A 363 18.78 -7.12 5.07
CA GLY A 363 18.11 -8.40 5.30
C GLY A 363 16.68 -8.24 5.83
N LEU A 364 15.94 -9.35 5.87
CA LEU A 364 14.58 -9.35 6.44
C LEU A 364 14.63 -9.02 7.93
N PRO A 365 13.72 -8.18 8.43
CA PRO A 365 13.57 -7.91 9.86
C PRO A 365 13.26 -9.21 10.64
N ASN A 366 13.71 -9.32 11.90
CA ASN A 366 13.49 -10.52 12.72
C ASN A 366 12.01 -10.90 12.85
N ARG A 367 11.13 -9.91 13.02
CA ARG A 367 9.67 -10.13 13.09
C ARG A 367 9.12 -10.81 11.83
N ASP A 368 9.63 -10.42 10.65
CA ASP A 368 9.20 -11.00 9.37
C ASP A 368 9.75 -12.41 9.19
N ARG A 369 10.94 -12.72 9.74
CA ARG A 369 11.49 -14.08 9.78
C ARG A 369 10.64 -15.01 10.63
N GLU A 370 10.21 -14.58 11.82
CA GLU A 370 9.31 -15.36 12.69
C GLU A 370 7.98 -15.70 11.98
N TRP A 371 7.45 -14.77 11.19
CA TRP A 371 6.27 -15.00 10.37
C TRP A 371 6.48 -16.08 9.31
N LEU A 372 7.61 -16.03 8.63
CA LEU A 372 8.00 -17.01 7.60
C LEU A 372 8.23 -18.39 8.20
N GLU A 373 8.83 -18.47 9.38
CA GLU A 373 9.01 -19.73 10.12
C GLU A 373 7.65 -20.33 10.50
N ARG A 374 6.69 -19.53 10.97
CA ARG A 374 5.32 -19.99 11.26
C ARG A 374 4.57 -20.46 10.01
N ALA A 375 4.69 -19.74 8.91
CA ALA A 375 4.13 -20.16 7.63
C ALA A 375 4.73 -21.48 7.13
N GLY A 376 6.03 -21.70 7.34
CA GLY A 376 6.74 -22.94 7.01
C GLY A 376 6.46 -24.12 7.94
N GLN A 377 5.92 -23.90 9.16
CA GLN A 377 5.52 -24.96 10.09
C GLN A 377 4.18 -25.60 9.68
N LEU A 378 4.24 -26.60 8.83
CA LEU A 378 3.09 -27.27 8.23
C LEU A 378 2.10 -27.89 9.24
N SER A 379 2.49 -28.11 10.49
CA SER A 379 1.71 -28.82 11.51
C SER A 379 1.00 -27.92 12.53
N ALA A 380 1.26 -26.60 12.54
CA ALA A 380 0.61 -25.70 13.48
C ALA A 380 -0.87 -25.46 13.08
N PRO A 381 -1.85 -25.64 13.99
CA PRO A 381 -3.22 -25.29 13.70
C PRO A 381 -3.34 -23.78 13.49
N LEU A 382 -4.05 -23.37 12.43
CA LEU A 382 -4.31 -21.97 12.10
C LEU A 382 -5.78 -21.67 12.35
N ASN A 383 -6.04 -20.51 12.94
CA ASN A 383 -7.40 -19.98 13.07
C ASN A 383 -7.73 -19.15 11.82
N ILE A 384 -8.30 -19.84 10.82
CA ILE A 384 -8.54 -19.25 9.49
C ILE A 384 -9.94 -18.65 9.46
N SER A 385 -10.06 -17.44 8.91
CA SER A 385 -11.36 -16.79 8.72
C SER A 385 -12.22 -17.57 7.71
N PRO A 386 -13.56 -17.63 7.89
CA PRO A 386 -14.45 -18.34 6.97
C PRO A 386 -14.34 -17.85 5.52
N ALA A 387 -14.10 -16.56 5.31
CA ALA A 387 -13.93 -15.97 3.99
C ALA A 387 -12.70 -16.54 3.26
N ILE A 388 -11.55 -16.58 3.93
CA ILE A 388 -10.31 -17.17 3.39
C ILE A 388 -10.48 -18.68 3.19
N ALA A 389 -11.04 -19.41 4.17
CA ALA A 389 -11.26 -20.84 4.05
C ALA A 389 -12.10 -21.20 2.81
N THR A 390 -13.19 -20.47 2.56
CA THR A 390 -14.07 -20.68 1.41
C THR A 390 -13.33 -20.46 0.07
N VAL A 391 -12.51 -19.40 -0.02
CA VAL A 391 -11.77 -19.13 -1.27
C VAL A 391 -10.65 -20.14 -1.48
N LEU A 392 -9.93 -20.56 -0.43
CA LEU A 392 -8.90 -21.59 -0.51
C LEU A 392 -9.45 -22.94 -0.94
N ASP A 393 -10.63 -23.33 -0.41
CA ASP A 393 -11.30 -24.55 -0.83
C ASP A 393 -11.62 -24.55 -2.33
N ARG A 394 -12.18 -23.47 -2.85
CA ARG A 394 -12.41 -23.29 -4.29
C ARG A 394 -11.13 -23.32 -5.10
N ALA A 395 -10.08 -22.64 -4.65
CA ALA A 395 -8.79 -22.59 -5.34
C ALA A 395 -8.05 -23.94 -5.36
N SER A 396 -8.44 -24.91 -4.51
CA SER A 396 -7.82 -26.25 -4.43
C SER A 396 -8.01 -27.08 -5.70
N SER A 397 -9.03 -26.80 -6.51
CA SER A 397 -9.31 -27.44 -7.80
C SER A 397 -9.04 -26.52 -8.98
N VAL A 398 -8.65 -27.09 -10.12
CA VAL A 398 -8.44 -26.32 -11.37
C VAL A 398 -9.69 -25.57 -11.79
N GLN A 399 -10.87 -26.21 -11.71
CA GLN A 399 -12.13 -25.58 -12.06
C GLN A 399 -12.43 -24.42 -11.12
N GLY A 400 -12.37 -24.62 -9.79
CA GLY A 400 -12.65 -23.56 -8.83
C GLY A 400 -11.69 -22.40 -8.93
N ALA A 401 -10.37 -22.64 -9.17
CA ALA A 401 -9.38 -21.58 -9.42
C ALA A 401 -9.72 -20.74 -10.66
N ASN A 402 -10.18 -21.37 -11.72
CA ASN A 402 -10.62 -20.70 -12.95
C ASN A 402 -11.90 -19.86 -12.77
N GLU A 403 -12.68 -20.13 -11.74
CA GLU A 403 -13.93 -19.43 -11.41
C GLU A 403 -13.74 -18.35 -10.32
N LEU A 404 -12.54 -18.19 -9.75
CA LEU A 404 -12.29 -17.14 -8.77
C LEU A 404 -12.57 -15.76 -9.37
N SER A 405 -13.47 -15.03 -8.71
CA SER A 405 -13.80 -13.64 -9.08
C SER A 405 -12.74 -12.66 -8.60
N VAL A 406 -12.78 -11.41 -9.10
CA VAL A 406 -11.96 -10.31 -8.59
C VAL A 406 -12.13 -10.17 -7.07
N ALA A 407 -13.36 -10.25 -6.55
CA ALA A 407 -13.63 -10.13 -5.12
C ALA A 407 -13.02 -11.29 -4.29
N ASP A 408 -13.06 -12.52 -4.79
CA ASP A 408 -12.41 -13.66 -4.14
C ASP A 408 -10.88 -13.44 -4.03
N ILE A 409 -10.28 -12.93 -5.10
CA ILE A 409 -8.83 -12.67 -5.15
C ILE A 409 -8.46 -11.49 -4.24
N GLU A 410 -9.30 -10.46 -4.13
CA GLU A 410 -9.11 -9.38 -3.16
C GLU A 410 -9.11 -9.90 -1.72
N VAL A 411 -10.00 -10.85 -1.39
CA VAL A 411 -10.02 -11.50 -0.08
C VAL A 411 -8.69 -12.18 0.21
N LEU A 412 -8.09 -12.89 -0.75
CA LEU A 412 -6.77 -13.51 -0.58
C LEU A 412 -5.66 -12.47 -0.33
N PHE A 413 -5.66 -11.33 -1.02
CA PHE A 413 -4.68 -10.26 -0.81
C PHE A 413 -4.86 -9.55 0.54
N SER A 414 -6.06 -9.52 1.10
CA SER A 414 -6.32 -8.94 2.41
C SER A 414 -5.89 -9.83 3.59
N ALA A 415 -5.47 -11.07 3.32
CA ALA A 415 -5.08 -12.04 4.33
C ALA A 415 -3.95 -11.54 5.24
N ARG A 416 -4.14 -11.65 6.57
CA ARG A 416 -3.21 -11.24 7.62
C ARG A 416 -3.13 -12.33 8.68
N ASN A 417 -2.09 -12.33 9.48
CA ASN A 417 -1.94 -13.28 10.59
C ASN A 417 -2.07 -14.75 10.11
N ASP A 418 -2.92 -15.55 10.73
CA ASP A 418 -3.12 -16.94 10.38
C ASP A 418 -3.70 -17.12 8.97
N ASP A 419 -4.53 -16.20 8.51
CA ASP A 419 -5.05 -16.18 7.14
C ASP A 419 -3.91 -16.05 6.12
N PHE A 420 -2.93 -15.15 6.37
CA PHE A 420 -1.74 -15.02 5.53
C PHE A 420 -0.92 -16.33 5.49
N ALA A 421 -0.69 -16.92 6.65
CA ALA A 421 0.02 -18.21 6.74
C ALA A 421 -0.73 -19.32 5.99
N ALA A 422 -2.07 -19.33 6.07
CA ALA A 422 -2.90 -20.30 5.36
C ALA A 422 -2.83 -20.16 3.84
N VAL A 423 -2.88 -18.93 3.33
CA VAL A 423 -2.75 -18.65 1.88
C VAL A 423 -1.37 -19.08 1.35
N CYS A 424 -0.30 -18.71 2.05
CA CYS A 424 1.06 -19.13 1.67
C CYS A 424 1.23 -20.65 1.72
N ARG A 425 0.71 -21.30 2.76
CA ARG A 425 0.77 -22.77 2.92
C ARG A 425 0.00 -23.47 1.81
N ALA A 426 -1.21 -23.04 1.49
CA ALA A 426 -2.00 -23.62 0.40
C ALA A 426 -1.30 -23.48 -0.96
N ALA A 427 -0.69 -22.33 -1.22
CA ALA A 427 0.08 -22.07 -2.44
C ALA A 427 1.33 -22.95 -2.53
N ASP A 428 2.08 -23.15 -1.42
CA ASP A 428 3.25 -24.03 -1.43
C ASP A 428 2.89 -25.51 -1.58
N GLN A 429 1.81 -25.96 -0.97
CA GLN A 429 1.27 -27.30 -1.18
C GLN A 429 0.88 -27.52 -2.64
N LEU A 430 0.22 -26.55 -3.27
CA LEU A 430 -0.13 -26.63 -4.68
C LEU A 430 1.12 -26.62 -5.58
N ARG A 431 2.11 -25.78 -5.28
CA ARG A 431 3.42 -25.81 -5.95
C ARG A 431 4.05 -27.21 -5.84
N GLN A 432 4.05 -27.79 -4.63
CA GLN A 432 4.62 -29.13 -4.42
C GLN A 432 3.91 -30.19 -5.28
N GLN A 433 2.59 -30.16 -5.35
CA GLN A 433 1.79 -31.08 -6.18
C GLN A 433 2.09 -30.92 -7.68
N ARG A 434 2.27 -29.68 -8.17
CA ARG A 434 2.45 -29.37 -9.60
C ARG A 434 3.90 -29.47 -10.07
N CYS A 435 4.84 -29.01 -9.28
CA CYS A 435 6.25 -28.81 -9.65
C CYS A 435 7.23 -29.68 -8.81
N GLY A 436 6.75 -30.41 -7.81
CA GLY A 436 7.60 -31.13 -6.85
C GLY A 436 8.51 -30.18 -6.06
N GLU A 437 9.68 -30.68 -5.63
CA GLU A 437 10.65 -29.90 -4.88
C GLU A 437 11.69 -29.19 -5.78
N THR A 438 11.41 -29.10 -7.08
CA THR A 438 12.33 -28.53 -8.05
C THR A 438 12.08 -27.03 -8.22
N VAL A 439 13.16 -26.25 -8.11
CA VAL A 439 13.19 -24.80 -8.39
C VAL A 439 14.13 -24.54 -9.55
N SER A 440 13.64 -23.87 -10.57
CA SER A 440 14.37 -23.63 -11.81
C SER A 440 15.05 -22.26 -11.86
N TYR A 441 16.11 -22.17 -12.66
CA TYR A 441 16.78 -20.94 -13.04
C TYR A 441 17.34 -21.03 -14.46
N VAL A 442 17.51 -19.89 -15.14
CA VAL A 442 18.09 -19.83 -16.50
C VAL A 442 19.42 -19.07 -16.50
N VAL A 443 20.37 -19.51 -17.31
CA VAL A 443 21.61 -18.75 -17.56
C VAL A 443 21.35 -17.80 -18.71
N ASN A 444 21.25 -16.50 -18.42
CA ASN A 444 20.90 -15.49 -19.40
C ASN A 444 21.67 -14.17 -19.22
N ARG A 445 21.59 -13.33 -20.23
CA ARG A 445 22.11 -11.97 -20.19
C ARG A 445 21.02 -10.98 -20.58
N ASN A 446 20.90 -9.89 -19.81
CA ASN A 446 20.14 -8.71 -20.19
C ASN A 446 20.97 -7.80 -21.08
N ILE A 447 20.43 -7.44 -22.25
CA ILE A 447 21.00 -6.46 -23.15
C ILE A 447 19.98 -5.33 -23.32
N ASN A 448 20.15 -4.27 -22.53
CA ASN A 448 19.34 -3.08 -22.66
C ASN A 448 19.99 -2.18 -23.73
N TYR A 449 19.46 -2.27 -24.97
CA TYR A 449 20.11 -1.68 -26.14
C TYR A 449 20.03 -0.15 -26.21
N THR A 450 19.04 0.48 -25.55
CA THR A 450 18.98 1.94 -25.39
C THR A 450 18.20 2.30 -24.12
N ASN A 451 18.59 3.38 -23.46
CA ASN A 451 17.81 3.99 -22.39
C ASN A 451 17.09 5.28 -22.84
N VAL A 452 17.22 5.68 -24.11
CA VAL A 452 16.48 6.77 -24.69
C VAL A 452 15.03 6.34 -24.92
N CYS A 453 14.09 7.12 -24.34
CA CYS A 453 12.66 6.80 -24.46
C CYS A 453 11.86 8.09 -24.47
N TYR A 454 10.91 8.22 -25.40
CA TYR A 454 10.04 9.40 -25.45
C TYR A 454 8.80 9.28 -24.57
N PHE A 455 8.48 8.07 -24.08
CA PHE A 455 7.40 7.87 -23.10
C PHE A 455 7.74 8.43 -21.73
N LYS A 456 6.73 8.97 -21.05
CA LYS A 456 6.88 9.65 -19.76
C LYS A 456 6.31 8.84 -18.61
N CYS A 457 6.65 7.55 -18.53
CA CYS A 457 6.22 6.67 -17.45
C CYS A 457 6.65 7.22 -16.10
N GLN A 458 5.70 7.50 -15.22
CA GLN A 458 5.97 8.14 -13.93
C GLN A 458 6.79 7.27 -12.96
N PHE A 459 6.83 5.96 -13.17
CA PHE A 459 7.61 5.02 -12.37
C PHE A 459 9.04 4.79 -12.86
N CYS A 460 9.35 5.12 -14.11
CA CYS A 460 10.57 4.67 -14.76
C CYS A 460 11.77 5.56 -14.40
N ALA A 461 12.74 4.97 -13.69
CA ALA A 461 14.04 5.60 -13.40
C ALA A 461 15.12 5.27 -14.45
N PHE A 462 14.88 4.30 -15.34
CA PHE A 462 15.81 3.87 -16.37
C PHE A 462 15.79 4.78 -17.60
N SER A 463 14.61 5.22 -17.99
CA SER A 463 14.41 6.07 -19.17
C SER A 463 15.10 7.43 -19.03
N LYS A 464 15.84 7.84 -20.08
CA LYS A 464 16.49 9.15 -20.18
C LYS A 464 15.88 9.94 -21.32
N GLY A 465 15.31 11.08 -20.98
CA GLY A 465 14.95 12.09 -21.97
C GLY A 465 16.16 12.98 -22.29
N LYS A 466 16.02 13.82 -23.31
CA LYS A 466 17.07 14.73 -23.80
C LYS A 466 17.77 15.59 -22.74
N LEU A 467 17.20 15.81 -21.58
CA LEU A 467 17.66 16.73 -20.54
C LEU A 467 17.96 16.12 -19.17
N SER A 468 17.82 14.81 -18.97
CA SER A 468 18.04 14.18 -17.67
C SER A 468 19.49 13.68 -17.52
N GLU A 469 20.47 14.57 -17.60
CA GLU A 469 21.88 14.22 -17.37
C GLU A 469 22.18 13.80 -15.92
N ASN A 470 21.23 13.99 -14.99
CA ASN A 470 21.51 13.99 -13.56
C ASN A 470 21.10 12.70 -12.81
N LEU A 471 20.43 11.73 -13.42
CA LEU A 471 20.02 10.49 -12.75
C LEU A 471 20.72 9.27 -13.38
N ARG A 472 21.76 8.77 -12.72
CA ARG A 472 22.41 7.45 -12.89
C ARG A 472 22.72 7.01 -14.33
N GLY A 473 23.40 7.81 -15.08
CA GLY A 473 23.97 7.46 -16.38
C GLY A 473 23.56 8.40 -17.52
N ARG A 474 24.40 8.46 -18.53
CA ARG A 474 24.16 9.25 -19.74
C ARG A 474 23.19 8.52 -20.68
N PRO A 475 22.44 9.25 -21.52
CA PRO A 475 21.72 8.64 -22.63
C PRO A 475 22.67 7.84 -23.52
N TYR A 476 22.26 6.60 -23.86
CA TYR A 476 23.02 5.74 -24.74
C TYR A 476 22.10 5.01 -25.74
N ASP A 477 22.71 4.63 -26.86
CA ASP A 477 22.11 3.79 -27.90
C ASP A 477 23.21 2.86 -28.44
N LEU A 478 23.09 1.55 -28.18
CA LEU A 478 24.13 0.59 -28.49
C LEU A 478 24.24 0.35 -30.01
N SER A 479 25.46 0.39 -30.51
CA SER A 479 25.72 -0.02 -31.88
C SER A 479 25.51 -1.53 -32.09
N ALA A 480 25.33 -1.93 -33.33
CA ALA A 480 25.20 -3.35 -33.71
C ALA A 480 26.44 -4.18 -33.27
N GLU A 481 27.62 -3.55 -33.34
CA GLU A 481 28.88 -4.19 -32.92
C GLU A 481 28.88 -4.46 -31.42
N GLU A 482 28.43 -3.50 -30.60
CA GLU A 482 28.37 -3.68 -29.13
C GLU A 482 27.28 -4.68 -28.73
N ILE A 483 26.13 -4.67 -29.40
CA ILE A 483 25.07 -5.68 -29.21
C ILE A 483 25.64 -7.07 -29.51
N SER A 484 26.32 -7.22 -30.65
CA SER A 484 26.97 -8.48 -31.06
C SER A 484 28.04 -8.92 -30.05
N ARG A 485 28.90 -8.01 -29.62
CA ARG A 485 29.95 -8.27 -28.62
C ARG A 485 29.35 -8.82 -27.32
N ARG A 486 28.30 -8.15 -26.80
CA ARG A 486 27.60 -8.60 -25.59
C ARG A 486 26.95 -9.97 -25.75
N ALA A 487 26.38 -10.24 -26.91
CA ALA A 487 25.77 -11.53 -27.22
C ALA A 487 26.84 -12.66 -27.26
N CYS A 488 27.96 -12.44 -27.97
CA CYS A 488 29.07 -13.39 -28.02
C CYS A 488 29.65 -13.66 -26.63
N GLU A 489 29.93 -12.63 -25.84
CA GLU A 489 30.41 -12.77 -24.46
C GLU A 489 29.45 -13.59 -23.59
N ALA A 490 28.13 -13.33 -23.70
CA ALA A 490 27.12 -14.10 -22.98
C ALA A 490 27.15 -15.57 -23.37
N TRP A 491 27.20 -15.87 -24.65
CA TRP A 491 27.28 -17.25 -25.17
C TRP A 491 28.54 -18.00 -24.70
N GLU A 492 29.68 -17.33 -24.76
CA GLU A 492 30.94 -17.87 -24.25
C GLU A 492 30.90 -18.14 -22.75
N ARG A 493 30.16 -17.32 -21.99
CA ARG A 493 29.92 -17.49 -20.56
C ARG A 493 28.76 -18.45 -20.24
N GLY A 494 28.24 -19.16 -21.25
CA GLY A 494 27.27 -20.22 -21.08
C GLY A 494 25.81 -19.77 -21.03
N ALA A 495 25.51 -18.55 -21.41
CA ALA A 495 24.11 -18.11 -21.53
C ALA A 495 23.38 -18.94 -22.58
N SER A 496 22.21 -19.47 -22.24
CA SER A 496 21.28 -20.10 -23.16
C SER A 496 20.26 -19.09 -23.72
N GLU A 497 20.08 -17.95 -23.07
CA GLU A 497 19.11 -16.92 -23.40
C GLU A 497 19.75 -15.53 -23.45
N LEU A 498 19.34 -14.75 -24.43
CA LEU A 498 19.58 -13.31 -24.52
C LEU A 498 18.25 -12.60 -24.31
N CYS A 499 18.12 -11.86 -23.22
CA CYS A 499 16.93 -11.08 -22.89
C CYS A 499 17.16 -9.61 -23.26
N LEU A 500 16.34 -9.08 -24.18
CA LEU A 500 16.50 -7.72 -24.68
C LEU A 500 15.29 -6.86 -24.37
N GLN A 501 15.56 -5.66 -23.87
CA GLN A 501 14.59 -4.62 -23.64
C GLN A 501 15.28 -3.26 -23.85
N GLY A 502 14.50 -2.26 -24.28
CA GLY A 502 15.02 -0.90 -24.45
C GLY A 502 13.98 0.16 -24.18
N GLY A 503 14.44 1.40 -24.16
CA GLY A 503 13.54 2.55 -24.28
C GLY A 503 12.96 2.61 -25.68
N ILE A 504 11.82 3.29 -25.84
CA ILE A 504 11.25 3.53 -27.18
C ILE A 504 11.94 4.79 -27.73
N HIS A 505 12.98 4.56 -28.52
CA HIS A 505 13.72 5.65 -29.15
C HIS A 505 12.87 6.34 -30.22
N PRO A 506 12.85 7.67 -30.32
CA PRO A 506 12.01 8.39 -31.29
C PRO A 506 12.27 8.04 -32.76
N GLU A 507 13.49 7.64 -33.08
CA GLU A 507 13.89 7.30 -34.46
C GLU A 507 13.73 5.80 -34.79
N TYR A 508 13.35 4.97 -33.78
CA TYR A 508 13.21 3.54 -34.02
C TYR A 508 11.93 3.23 -34.78
N THR A 509 12.08 2.33 -35.73
CA THR A 509 10.98 1.73 -36.51
C THR A 509 10.98 0.23 -36.33
N GLY A 510 9.97 -0.47 -36.83
CA GLY A 510 9.96 -1.93 -36.83
C GLY A 510 11.17 -2.54 -37.52
N GLN A 511 11.79 -1.85 -38.48
CA GLN A 511 13.02 -2.33 -39.13
C GLN A 511 14.19 -2.39 -38.14
N THR A 512 14.30 -1.44 -37.22
CA THR A 512 15.34 -1.45 -36.17
C THR A 512 15.28 -2.72 -35.33
N TYR A 513 14.09 -3.14 -34.93
CA TYR A 513 13.90 -4.38 -34.17
C TYR A 513 14.26 -5.64 -34.97
N LEU A 514 13.94 -5.67 -36.26
CA LEU A 514 14.37 -6.74 -37.18
C LEU A 514 15.90 -6.80 -37.29
N ASP A 515 16.56 -5.66 -37.41
CA ASP A 515 18.02 -5.56 -37.52
C ASP A 515 18.73 -6.00 -36.26
N ILE A 516 18.17 -5.68 -35.07
CA ILE A 516 18.66 -6.17 -33.78
C ILE A 516 18.58 -7.71 -33.74
N VAL A 517 17.45 -8.32 -34.11
CA VAL A 517 17.30 -9.79 -34.14
C VAL A 517 18.27 -10.44 -35.10
N HIS A 518 18.41 -9.90 -36.31
CA HIS A 518 19.39 -10.40 -37.28
C HIS A 518 20.83 -10.31 -36.77
N THR A 519 21.18 -9.23 -36.08
CA THR A 519 22.51 -9.04 -35.48
C THR A 519 22.79 -10.11 -34.43
N LEU A 520 21.86 -10.35 -33.52
CA LEU A 520 21.97 -11.37 -32.47
C LEU A 520 22.04 -12.77 -33.06
N ARG A 521 21.18 -13.11 -34.04
CA ARG A 521 21.12 -14.42 -34.64
C ARG A 521 22.43 -14.75 -35.40
N ARG A 522 23.06 -13.76 -36.06
CA ARG A 522 24.36 -13.89 -36.67
C ARG A 522 25.48 -14.08 -35.65
N ALA A 523 25.44 -13.31 -34.55
CA ALA A 523 26.47 -13.38 -33.49
C ALA A 523 26.40 -14.69 -32.71
N THR A 524 25.20 -15.18 -32.41
CA THR A 524 24.95 -16.33 -31.54
C THR A 524 23.81 -17.21 -32.09
N PRO A 525 24.08 -18.04 -33.11
CA PRO A 525 23.02 -18.81 -33.79
C PRO A 525 22.27 -19.79 -32.85
N GLY A 526 22.93 -20.26 -31.78
CA GLY A 526 22.35 -21.22 -30.83
C GLY A 526 21.68 -20.60 -29.60
N ALA A 527 21.77 -19.29 -29.39
CA ALA A 527 21.14 -18.65 -28.26
C ALA A 527 19.64 -18.41 -28.47
N HIS A 528 18.83 -18.58 -27.44
CA HIS A 528 17.42 -18.21 -27.46
C HIS A 528 17.27 -16.70 -27.32
N ILE A 529 16.61 -16.07 -28.31
CA ILE A 529 16.37 -14.62 -28.30
C ILE A 529 14.98 -14.36 -27.70
N HIS A 530 14.99 -13.83 -26.46
CA HIS A 530 13.82 -13.42 -25.70
C HIS A 530 13.72 -11.90 -25.73
N ALA A 531 12.96 -11.34 -26.66
CA ALA A 531 13.02 -9.92 -26.94
C ALA A 531 11.67 -9.30 -27.25
N PHE A 532 11.65 -8.08 -27.01
CA PHE A 532 10.75 -6.96 -27.19
C PHE A 532 9.46 -7.07 -26.39
N SER A 533 9.21 -6.01 -25.63
CA SER A 533 7.94 -5.84 -24.93
C SER A 533 6.79 -5.66 -25.92
N PRO A 534 5.54 -5.93 -25.52
CA PRO A 534 4.36 -5.60 -26.30
C PRO A 534 4.32 -4.14 -26.79
N LEU A 535 4.87 -3.19 -26.04
CA LEU A 535 4.95 -1.79 -26.47
C LEU A 535 5.91 -1.60 -27.66
N GLU A 536 7.08 -2.25 -27.63
CA GLU A 536 8.04 -2.23 -28.74
C GLU A 536 7.45 -2.88 -29.99
N VAL A 537 6.74 -4.00 -29.84
CA VAL A 537 6.04 -4.68 -30.95
C VAL A 537 4.92 -3.82 -31.51
N TRP A 538 4.11 -3.20 -30.65
CA TRP A 538 3.05 -2.29 -31.08
C TRP A 538 3.60 -1.14 -31.90
N GLN A 539 4.61 -0.45 -31.37
CA GLN A 539 5.28 0.68 -32.05
C GLN A 539 5.96 0.24 -33.35
N GLY A 540 6.62 -0.93 -33.35
CA GLY A 540 7.27 -1.46 -34.54
C GLY A 540 6.29 -1.77 -35.67
N ALA A 541 5.14 -2.38 -35.37
CA ALA A 541 4.07 -2.65 -36.35
C ALA A 541 3.50 -1.34 -36.90
N GLN A 542 3.21 -0.36 -36.06
CA GLN A 542 2.70 0.95 -36.48
C GLN A 542 3.67 1.71 -37.40
N THR A 543 4.96 1.74 -37.04
CA THR A 543 5.97 2.49 -37.82
C THR A 543 6.26 1.85 -39.19
N LEU A 544 5.99 0.55 -39.37
CA LEU A 544 6.05 -0.11 -40.67
C LEU A 544 4.72 -0.11 -41.43
N GLY A 545 3.64 0.33 -40.82
CA GLY A 545 2.31 0.30 -41.43
C GLY A 545 1.78 -1.12 -41.72
N VAL A 546 2.12 -2.10 -40.84
CA VAL A 546 1.73 -3.50 -40.98
C VAL A 546 0.90 -3.95 -39.78
N THR A 547 0.18 -5.08 -39.93
CA THR A 547 -0.57 -5.68 -38.83
C THR A 547 0.38 -6.26 -37.75
N LEU A 548 -0.10 -6.39 -36.51
CA LEU A 548 0.66 -7.06 -35.44
C LEU A 548 1.08 -8.48 -35.83
N ALA A 549 0.17 -9.26 -36.43
CA ALA A 549 0.45 -10.62 -36.84
C ALA A 549 1.57 -10.67 -37.91
N GLU A 550 1.52 -9.78 -38.88
CA GLU A 550 2.55 -9.70 -39.92
C GLU A 550 3.91 -9.29 -39.37
N PHE A 551 3.95 -8.27 -38.48
CA PHE A 551 5.20 -7.84 -37.83
C PHE A 551 5.81 -8.96 -36.95
N LEU A 552 4.98 -9.64 -36.17
CA LEU A 552 5.42 -10.77 -35.33
C LEU A 552 5.91 -11.96 -36.17
N GLN A 553 5.30 -12.23 -37.33
CA GLN A 553 5.80 -13.25 -38.30
C GLN A 553 7.15 -12.84 -38.86
N ARG A 554 7.36 -11.57 -39.21
CA ARG A 554 8.66 -11.06 -39.67
C ARG A 554 9.73 -11.17 -38.57
N LEU A 555 9.42 -10.81 -37.33
CA LEU A 555 10.34 -10.98 -36.19
C LEU A 555 10.69 -12.45 -35.94
N LYS A 556 9.70 -13.34 -36.01
CA LYS A 556 9.92 -14.80 -35.90
C LYS A 556 10.80 -15.33 -37.00
N ALA A 557 10.54 -14.91 -38.25
CA ALA A 557 11.34 -15.29 -39.40
C ALA A 557 12.78 -14.73 -39.31
N ALA A 558 13.00 -13.57 -38.72
CA ALA A 558 14.31 -13.01 -38.44
C ALA A 558 15.06 -13.79 -37.37
N GLY A 559 14.36 -14.60 -36.54
CA GLY A 559 14.95 -15.43 -35.51
C GLY A 559 14.56 -15.10 -34.08
N LEU A 560 13.50 -14.33 -33.85
CA LEU A 560 12.91 -14.14 -32.52
C LEU A 560 12.27 -15.45 -32.03
N ASP A 561 12.60 -15.88 -30.80
CA ASP A 561 12.12 -17.14 -30.25
C ASP A 561 10.97 -16.99 -29.24
N SER A 562 10.99 -15.93 -28.43
CA SER A 562 9.93 -15.63 -27.44
C SER A 562 9.93 -14.16 -27.02
N MET A 563 8.89 -13.72 -26.29
CA MET A 563 8.74 -12.33 -25.89
C MET A 563 8.51 -12.17 -24.37
N PRO A 564 9.11 -11.15 -23.73
CA PRO A 564 8.82 -10.80 -22.35
C PRO A 564 7.43 -10.15 -22.19
N GLY A 565 6.79 -10.36 -21.04
CA GLY A 565 5.53 -9.75 -20.67
C GLY A 565 5.62 -8.32 -20.13
N THR A 566 6.76 -7.67 -20.28
CA THR A 566 6.99 -6.31 -19.79
C THR A 566 6.05 -5.29 -20.46
N ALA A 567 6.05 -4.04 -19.98
CA ALA A 567 5.06 -3.02 -20.33
C ALA A 567 3.60 -3.32 -19.90
N ALA A 568 3.31 -4.49 -19.32
CA ALA A 568 2.04 -4.73 -18.64
C ALA A 568 1.85 -3.77 -17.48
N GLU A 569 2.89 -3.57 -16.70
CA GLU A 569 2.89 -2.88 -15.40
C GLU A 569 1.72 -3.39 -14.55
N ILE A 570 0.55 -2.77 -14.68
CA ILE A 570 -0.73 -3.21 -14.16
C ILE A 570 -1.80 -3.14 -15.27
N LEU A 571 -2.57 -4.20 -15.47
CA LEU A 571 -3.66 -4.26 -16.47
C LEU A 571 -4.96 -3.73 -15.84
N ASP A 572 -4.92 -2.45 -15.48
CA ASP A 572 -6.05 -1.66 -14.99
C ASP A 572 -5.87 -0.23 -15.51
N ASP A 573 -6.73 0.17 -16.45
CA ASP A 573 -6.57 1.43 -17.18
C ASP A 573 -6.77 2.66 -16.28
N THR A 574 -7.46 2.54 -15.14
CA THR A 574 -7.56 3.60 -14.15
C THR A 574 -6.18 3.90 -13.54
N VAL A 575 -5.43 2.86 -13.19
CA VAL A 575 -4.06 2.99 -12.66
C VAL A 575 -3.10 3.43 -13.77
N ARG A 576 -3.23 2.87 -14.98
CA ARG A 576 -2.37 3.20 -16.12
C ARG A 576 -2.48 4.66 -16.53
N ALA A 577 -3.67 5.26 -16.45
CA ALA A 577 -3.89 6.67 -16.77
C ALA A 577 -3.05 7.63 -15.90
N GLU A 578 -2.68 7.25 -14.68
CA GLU A 578 -1.77 8.02 -13.83
C GLU A 578 -0.30 7.56 -13.96
N LEU A 579 -0.09 6.25 -14.05
CA LEU A 579 1.25 5.65 -13.99
C LEU A 579 2.03 5.81 -15.32
N CYS A 580 1.34 5.60 -16.44
CA CYS A 580 1.92 5.57 -17.79
C CYS A 580 0.87 5.94 -18.87
N PRO A 581 0.34 7.18 -18.85
CA PRO A 581 -0.83 7.58 -19.65
C PRO A 581 -0.61 7.51 -21.17
N ASP A 582 0.63 7.59 -21.61
CA ASP A 582 1.05 7.61 -23.02
C ASP A 582 1.46 6.22 -23.54
N LYS A 583 1.42 5.15 -22.71
CA LYS A 583 1.67 3.77 -23.14
C LYS A 583 0.41 3.10 -23.72
N ILE A 584 0.62 1.96 -24.36
CA ILE A 584 -0.49 1.09 -24.78
C ILE A 584 -1.40 0.75 -23.59
N ASN A 585 -2.71 0.72 -23.80
CA ASN A 585 -3.70 0.37 -22.78
C ASN A 585 -3.79 -1.15 -22.55
N THR A 586 -4.63 -1.56 -21.61
CA THR A 586 -4.83 -2.97 -21.26
C THR A 586 -5.27 -3.81 -22.46
N ALA A 587 -6.22 -3.34 -23.26
CA ALA A 587 -6.72 -4.06 -24.42
C ALA A 587 -5.63 -4.26 -25.50
N GLN A 588 -4.86 -3.22 -25.79
CA GLN A 588 -3.76 -3.26 -26.74
C GLN A 588 -2.64 -4.21 -26.29
N TRP A 589 -2.31 -4.22 -24.99
CA TRP A 589 -1.31 -5.17 -24.45
C TRP A 589 -1.78 -6.61 -24.64
N LEU A 590 -3.04 -6.90 -24.28
CA LEU A 590 -3.63 -8.25 -24.46
C LEU A 590 -3.69 -8.64 -25.92
N GLU A 591 -4.00 -7.72 -26.84
CA GLU A 591 -4.02 -7.95 -28.29
C GLU A 591 -2.65 -8.38 -28.83
N VAL A 592 -1.56 -7.68 -28.43
CA VAL A 592 -0.20 -8.07 -28.81
C VAL A 592 0.14 -9.47 -28.30
N MET A 593 -0.17 -9.78 -27.05
CA MET A 593 0.10 -11.09 -26.48
C MET A 593 -0.69 -12.20 -27.19
N GLU A 594 -1.96 -11.98 -27.44
CA GLU A 594 -2.80 -12.92 -28.16
C GLU A 594 -2.30 -13.15 -29.60
N ALA A 595 -1.92 -12.08 -30.31
CA ALA A 595 -1.33 -12.17 -31.63
C ALA A 595 -0.01 -12.95 -31.62
N SER A 596 0.85 -12.72 -30.61
CA SER A 596 2.10 -13.45 -30.43
C SER A 596 1.87 -14.96 -30.26
N HIS A 597 0.90 -15.33 -29.41
CA HIS A 597 0.54 -16.74 -29.20
C HIS A 597 -0.01 -17.40 -30.49
N ARG A 598 -0.83 -16.67 -31.24
CA ARG A 598 -1.39 -17.17 -32.51
C ARG A 598 -0.34 -17.43 -33.60
N VAL A 599 0.71 -16.62 -33.66
CA VAL A 599 1.85 -16.88 -34.57
C VAL A 599 2.83 -17.92 -34.04
N GLY A 600 2.56 -18.46 -32.84
CA GLY A 600 3.37 -19.50 -32.20
C GLY A 600 4.63 -18.99 -31.51
N LEU A 601 4.66 -17.73 -31.08
CA LEU A 601 5.66 -17.17 -30.16
C LEU A 601 5.14 -17.31 -28.72
N ARG A 602 5.90 -17.99 -27.85
CA ARG A 602 5.62 -18.05 -26.42
C ARG A 602 5.99 -16.73 -25.76
N THR A 603 5.32 -16.40 -24.66
CA THR A 603 5.59 -15.17 -23.94
C THR A 603 5.64 -15.42 -22.43
N THR A 604 6.18 -14.45 -21.67
CA THR A 604 6.00 -14.42 -20.21
C THR A 604 4.84 -13.47 -19.85
N ALA A 605 4.31 -13.59 -18.64
CA ALA A 605 3.36 -12.63 -18.08
C ALA A 605 4.02 -11.94 -16.88
N THR A 606 3.86 -10.62 -16.75
CA THR A 606 4.46 -9.85 -15.66
C THR A 606 3.45 -8.93 -15.00
N ILE A 607 3.67 -8.63 -13.72
CA ILE A 607 3.01 -7.52 -13.01
C ILE A 607 4.07 -6.67 -12.31
N MET A 608 3.97 -5.33 -12.40
CA MET A 608 4.68 -4.43 -11.49
C MET A 608 3.66 -3.85 -10.51
N PHE A 609 3.90 -4.06 -9.21
CA PHE A 609 2.90 -3.78 -8.18
C PHE A 609 3.49 -3.12 -6.94
N GLY A 610 2.62 -2.45 -6.16
CA GLY A 610 3.02 -1.79 -4.91
C GLY A 610 3.33 -0.30 -5.06
N HIS A 611 2.81 0.37 -6.10
CA HIS A 611 3.00 1.80 -6.37
C HIS A 611 1.76 2.64 -5.99
N ILE A 612 0.82 2.86 -6.92
CA ILE A 612 -0.46 3.58 -6.73
C ILE A 612 -1.67 2.64 -6.87
N ASP A 613 -1.40 1.39 -7.14
CA ASP A 613 -2.33 0.28 -7.28
C ASP A 613 -2.87 -0.21 -5.93
N ASN A 614 -3.89 -1.04 -5.99
CA ASN A 614 -4.52 -1.67 -4.84
C ASN A 614 -4.84 -3.15 -5.14
N TYR A 615 -5.42 -3.86 -4.16
CA TYR A 615 -5.71 -5.29 -4.30
C TYR A 615 -6.71 -5.60 -5.41
N GLN A 616 -7.66 -4.70 -5.68
CA GLN A 616 -8.60 -4.85 -6.77
C GLN A 616 -7.90 -4.78 -8.13
N SER A 617 -6.97 -3.82 -8.30
CA SER A 617 -6.17 -3.71 -9.52
C SER A 617 -5.31 -4.96 -9.75
N TRP A 618 -4.74 -5.53 -8.67
CA TRP A 618 -3.97 -6.77 -8.76
C TRP A 618 -4.85 -7.96 -9.16
N ALA A 619 -6.04 -8.06 -8.54
CA ALA A 619 -6.99 -9.11 -8.87
C ALA A 619 -7.45 -9.05 -10.33
N ARG A 620 -7.79 -7.87 -10.85
CA ARG A 620 -8.15 -7.65 -12.26
C ARG A 620 -7.01 -8.06 -13.20
N HIS A 621 -5.78 -7.71 -12.85
CA HIS A 621 -4.60 -8.09 -13.62
C HIS A 621 -4.45 -9.62 -13.70
N LEU A 622 -4.50 -10.33 -12.57
CA LEU A 622 -4.39 -11.78 -12.52
C LEU A 622 -5.51 -12.47 -13.32
N VAL A 623 -6.74 -11.99 -13.21
CA VAL A 623 -7.89 -12.51 -13.99
C VAL A 623 -7.65 -12.30 -15.48
N SER A 624 -7.18 -11.13 -15.91
CA SER A 624 -6.90 -10.85 -17.32
C SER A 624 -5.83 -11.79 -17.91
N ILE A 625 -4.75 -12.06 -17.17
CA ILE A 625 -3.70 -13.01 -17.57
C ILE A 625 -4.26 -14.45 -17.61
N ARG A 626 -4.96 -14.88 -16.55
CA ARG A 626 -5.59 -16.21 -16.49
C ARG A 626 -6.51 -16.47 -17.69
N ASP A 627 -7.37 -15.51 -17.97
CA ASP A 627 -8.37 -15.66 -19.03
C ASP A 627 -7.74 -15.66 -20.43
N LEU A 628 -6.67 -14.89 -20.66
CA LEU A 628 -5.90 -14.98 -21.90
C LEU A 628 -5.16 -16.31 -21.99
N GLN A 629 -4.52 -16.79 -20.92
CA GLN A 629 -3.86 -18.09 -20.88
C GLN A 629 -4.82 -19.24 -21.21
N ARG A 630 -6.03 -19.22 -20.67
CA ARG A 630 -7.06 -20.23 -20.95
C ARG A 630 -7.46 -20.29 -22.43
N ARG A 631 -7.43 -19.15 -23.13
CA ARG A 631 -7.75 -19.09 -24.56
C ARG A 631 -6.59 -19.50 -25.45
N THR A 632 -5.36 -19.21 -25.04
CA THR A 632 -4.20 -19.29 -25.95
C THR A 632 -3.12 -20.28 -25.51
N GLY A 633 -3.00 -20.54 -24.21
CA GLY A 633 -1.95 -21.40 -23.65
C GLY A 633 -0.51 -20.90 -23.89
N GLY A 634 -0.33 -19.61 -24.23
CA GLY A 634 0.95 -19.08 -24.73
C GLY A 634 1.92 -18.59 -23.65
N PHE A 635 1.47 -18.29 -22.43
CA PHE A 635 2.34 -17.88 -21.35
C PHE A 635 3.14 -19.07 -20.77
N THR A 636 4.44 -18.88 -20.58
CA THR A 636 5.34 -19.90 -20.01
C THR A 636 5.50 -19.75 -18.50
N GLU A 637 5.37 -18.52 -17.99
CA GLU A 637 5.56 -18.17 -16.60
C GLU A 637 4.84 -16.88 -16.23
N PHE A 638 4.65 -16.67 -14.94
CA PHE A 638 4.23 -15.40 -14.36
C PHE A 638 5.33 -14.81 -13.47
N VAL A 639 5.65 -13.54 -13.66
CA VAL A 639 6.77 -12.84 -13.00
C VAL A 639 6.25 -11.65 -12.20
N PRO A 640 6.07 -11.78 -10.88
CA PRO A 640 5.80 -10.66 -9.99
C PRO A 640 7.04 -9.75 -9.87
N LEU A 641 6.86 -8.47 -10.13
CA LEU A 641 7.89 -7.45 -10.05
C LEU A 641 7.50 -6.39 -9.00
N PRO A 642 7.89 -6.55 -7.73
CA PRO A 642 7.64 -5.54 -6.70
C PRO A 642 8.27 -4.20 -7.12
N PHE A 643 7.52 -3.11 -6.92
CA PHE A 643 7.95 -1.77 -7.27
C PHE A 643 9.13 -1.31 -6.42
N VAL A 644 10.23 -0.90 -7.07
CA VAL A 644 11.40 -0.27 -6.44
C VAL A 644 11.19 1.25 -6.49
N ALA A 645 10.97 1.84 -5.31
CA ALA A 645 10.48 3.22 -5.22
C ALA A 645 11.60 4.28 -5.21
N SER A 646 12.77 3.96 -4.67
CA SER A 646 13.77 4.96 -4.20
C SER A 646 14.18 6.01 -5.22
N GLU A 647 14.27 5.68 -6.50
CA GLU A 647 14.64 6.61 -7.57
C GLU A 647 13.49 6.85 -8.58
N SER A 648 12.32 6.34 -8.27
CA SER A 648 11.15 6.48 -9.14
C SER A 648 10.56 7.88 -9.07
N PRO A 649 10.31 8.55 -10.22
CA PRO A 649 9.78 9.92 -10.24
C PRO A 649 8.45 10.09 -9.50
N ILE A 650 7.54 9.13 -9.60
CA ILE A 650 6.23 9.21 -8.93
C ILE A 650 6.36 9.15 -7.40
N TYR A 651 7.29 8.34 -6.89
CA TYR A 651 7.56 8.26 -5.46
C TYR A 651 8.28 9.52 -4.96
N LEU A 652 9.28 10.01 -5.69
CA LEU A 652 9.99 11.24 -5.35
C LEU A 652 9.07 12.48 -5.34
N LYS A 653 7.99 12.45 -6.11
CA LYS A 653 6.92 13.46 -6.08
C LYS A 653 5.89 13.25 -4.96
N GLY A 654 6.08 12.24 -4.09
CA GLY A 654 5.16 11.94 -3.00
C GLY A 654 3.79 11.39 -3.44
N ARG A 655 3.69 10.81 -4.64
CA ARG A 655 2.43 10.35 -5.24
C ARG A 655 2.27 8.83 -5.26
N ALA A 656 3.25 8.08 -4.77
CA ALA A 656 3.22 6.62 -4.73
C ALA A 656 3.62 6.09 -3.37
N ARG A 657 3.24 4.84 -3.09
CA ARG A 657 3.74 4.06 -1.96
C ARG A 657 5.24 3.77 -2.16
N ARG A 658 5.95 3.45 -1.08
CA ARG A 658 7.39 3.10 -1.13
C ARG A 658 7.67 1.65 -1.56
N GLY A 659 6.81 1.07 -2.36
CA GLY A 659 6.80 -0.33 -2.75
C GLY A 659 5.80 -1.15 -1.91
N PRO A 660 5.55 -2.41 -2.28
CA PRO A 660 4.70 -3.30 -1.49
C PRO A 660 5.34 -3.60 -0.14
N THR A 661 4.55 -4.06 0.83
CA THR A 661 5.05 -4.71 2.04
C THR A 661 5.63 -6.09 1.71
N LEU A 662 6.44 -6.65 2.60
CA LEU A 662 6.91 -8.04 2.43
C LEU A 662 5.73 -9.02 2.35
N ARG A 663 4.73 -8.85 3.23
CA ARG A 663 3.48 -9.62 3.20
C ARG A 663 2.81 -9.56 1.83
N GLU A 664 2.65 -8.37 1.26
CA GLU A 664 2.06 -8.18 -0.07
C GLU A 664 2.89 -8.84 -1.17
N ALA A 665 4.22 -8.74 -1.07
CA ALA A 665 5.11 -9.39 -2.04
C ALA A 665 4.96 -10.91 -2.01
N LEU A 666 4.91 -11.51 -0.82
CA LEU A 666 4.69 -12.96 -0.67
C LEU A 666 3.30 -13.38 -1.12
N LEU A 667 2.26 -12.60 -0.74
CA LEU A 667 0.89 -12.86 -1.19
C LEU A 667 0.76 -12.79 -2.71
N MET A 668 1.47 -11.89 -3.39
CA MET A 668 1.43 -11.85 -4.85
C MET A 668 1.89 -13.17 -5.48
N HIS A 669 2.94 -13.80 -4.95
CA HIS A 669 3.40 -15.11 -5.43
C HIS A 669 2.41 -16.23 -5.06
N ALA A 670 1.92 -16.21 -3.82
CA ALA A 670 0.98 -17.22 -3.33
C ALA A 670 -0.38 -17.15 -4.06
N VAL A 671 -0.95 -15.96 -4.18
CA VAL A 671 -2.24 -15.77 -4.86
C VAL A 671 -2.12 -16.07 -6.35
N ALA A 672 -1.00 -15.67 -7.00
CA ALA A 672 -0.75 -16.04 -8.39
C ALA A 672 -0.72 -17.57 -8.56
N ARG A 673 -0.06 -18.33 -7.66
CA ARG A 673 -0.07 -19.79 -7.67
C ARG A 673 -1.47 -20.38 -7.60
N LEU A 674 -2.32 -19.82 -6.75
CA LEU A 674 -3.70 -20.27 -6.57
C LEU A 674 -4.58 -19.92 -7.79
N VAL A 675 -4.49 -18.69 -8.28
CA VAL A 675 -5.29 -18.20 -9.41
C VAL A 675 -4.92 -18.89 -10.73
N PHE A 676 -3.65 -19.21 -10.91
CA PHE A 676 -3.13 -19.85 -12.11
C PHE A 676 -3.10 -21.39 -12.04
N HIS A 677 -3.75 -21.99 -11.03
CA HIS A 677 -3.82 -23.44 -10.89
C HIS A 677 -4.34 -24.10 -12.19
N GLY A 678 -3.49 -24.97 -12.77
CA GLY A 678 -3.77 -25.69 -14.03
C GLY A 678 -3.64 -24.85 -15.30
N THR A 679 -3.19 -23.58 -15.21
CA THR A 679 -3.00 -22.70 -16.38
C THR A 679 -1.56 -22.24 -16.56
N ILE A 680 -0.88 -21.74 -15.51
CA ILE A 680 0.54 -21.36 -15.53
C ILE A 680 1.22 -22.03 -14.34
N ASP A 681 2.11 -22.98 -14.62
CA ASP A 681 2.79 -23.76 -13.58
C ASP A 681 4.04 -23.03 -13.00
N ASN A 682 4.58 -22.04 -13.69
CA ASN A 682 5.82 -21.40 -13.29
C ASN A 682 5.57 -20.01 -12.73
N ILE A 683 5.86 -19.82 -11.44
CA ILE A 683 5.82 -18.53 -10.76
C ILE A 683 7.23 -18.15 -10.36
N GLN A 684 7.74 -17.05 -10.91
CA GLN A 684 9.11 -16.61 -10.75
C GLN A 684 9.24 -15.62 -9.58
N ALA A 685 10.28 -15.78 -8.74
CA ALA A 685 10.69 -14.79 -7.73
C ALA A 685 11.91 -14.00 -8.22
N SER A 686 11.77 -12.67 -8.34
CA SER A 686 12.84 -11.79 -8.85
C SER A 686 13.89 -11.50 -7.77
N TRP A 687 15.08 -12.09 -7.85
CA TRP A 687 16.14 -11.93 -6.87
C TRP A 687 16.69 -10.49 -6.79
N VAL A 688 16.74 -9.75 -7.89
CA VAL A 688 17.21 -8.36 -7.90
C VAL A 688 16.29 -7.43 -7.11
N LYS A 689 15.05 -7.84 -6.89
CA LYS A 689 14.02 -7.07 -6.16
C LYS A 689 13.82 -7.58 -4.74
N MET A 690 13.79 -8.90 -4.57
CA MET A 690 13.50 -9.57 -3.30
C MET A 690 14.73 -9.80 -2.41
N GLY A 691 15.93 -9.86 -3.01
CA GLY A 691 17.14 -10.32 -2.32
C GLY A 691 17.10 -11.82 -2.03
N VAL A 692 18.18 -12.35 -1.48
CA VAL A 692 18.33 -13.80 -1.21
C VAL A 692 17.24 -14.30 -0.25
N GLU A 693 17.12 -13.68 0.91
CA GLU A 693 16.14 -14.07 1.95
C GLU A 693 14.69 -13.91 1.46
N GLY A 694 14.40 -12.84 0.72
CA GLY A 694 13.07 -12.62 0.15
C GLY A 694 12.71 -13.66 -0.91
N VAL A 695 13.67 -14.09 -1.74
CA VAL A 695 13.45 -15.20 -2.69
C VAL A 695 13.17 -16.51 -1.96
N GLN A 696 13.94 -16.84 -0.92
CA GLN A 696 13.68 -18.04 -0.11
C GLN A 696 12.27 -18.02 0.48
N ALA A 697 11.83 -16.86 0.96
CA ALA A 697 10.47 -16.68 1.44
C ALA A 697 9.42 -16.90 0.34
N CYS A 698 9.66 -16.41 -0.88
CA CYS A 698 8.77 -16.67 -2.04
C CYS A 698 8.71 -18.15 -2.42
N LEU A 699 9.82 -18.89 -2.28
CA LEU A 699 9.85 -20.34 -2.53
C LEU A 699 8.98 -21.13 -1.53
N HIS A 700 8.73 -20.59 -0.34
CA HIS A 700 7.77 -21.11 0.64
C HIS A 700 6.37 -20.54 0.49
N ALA A 701 6.18 -19.60 -0.43
CA ALA A 701 4.90 -19.00 -0.77
C ALA A 701 4.43 -19.34 -2.20
N GLY A 702 4.85 -20.49 -2.74
CA GLY A 702 4.35 -21.02 -4.01
C GLY A 702 5.19 -20.70 -5.26
N ALA A 703 6.31 -19.97 -5.16
CA ALA A 703 7.23 -19.80 -6.28
C ALA A 703 8.05 -21.07 -6.55
N ASN A 704 8.40 -21.31 -7.83
CA ASN A 704 9.21 -22.48 -8.26
C ASN A 704 10.28 -22.10 -9.29
N ASP A 705 10.52 -20.80 -9.52
CA ASP A 705 11.56 -20.29 -10.40
C ASP A 705 12.21 -19.06 -9.79
N VAL A 706 13.49 -18.86 -9.98
CA VAL A 706 14.25 -17.72 -9.44
C VAL A 706 14.79 -16.80 -10.53
N GLY A 707 14.32 -16.99 -11.76
CA GLY A 707 14.69 -16.17 -12.92
C GLY A 707 16.08 -16.53 -13.47
N GLY A 708 16.77 -15.53 -13.94
CA GLY A 708 18.02 -15.69 -14.64
C GLY A 708 19.22 -15.05 -13.97
N THR A 709 20.41 -15.43 -14.46
CA THR A 709 21.68 -14.84 -14.01
C THR A 709 21.81 -13.37 -14.33
N LEU A 710 21.08 -12.88 -15.34
CA LEU A 710 20.93 -11.51 -15.86
C LEU A 710 22.21 -10.88 -16.44
N MET A 711 23.40 -11.21 -15.98
CA MET A 711 24.69 -10.72 -16.49
C MET A 711 24.63 -9.24 -16.93
N ASN A 712 24.55 -8.29 -15.97
CA ASN A 712 24.43 -6.85 -16.16
C ASN A 712 22.99 -6.30 -16.19
N GLU A 713 22.21 -6.62 -15.14
CA GLU A 713 20.92 -6.01 -14.92
C GLU A 713 21.10 -4.50 -14.56
N THR A 714 20.49 -3.61 -15.36
CA THR A 714 20.66 -2.16 -15.19
C THR A 714 19.35 -1.42 -14.91
N ILE A 715 18.19 -2.00 -15.24
CA ILE A 715 16.87 -1.35 -15.10
C ILE A 715 16.49 -1.20 -13.63
N THR A 716 16.55 -2.30 -12.88
CA THR A 716 16.19 -2.31 -11.45
C THR A 716 17.25 -1.58 -10.61
N ARG A 717 18.53 -1.66 -11.02
CA ARG A 717 19.60 -0.86 -10.42
C ARG A 717 19.37 0.64 -10.60
N ALA A 718 18.92 1.08 -11.77
CA ALA A 718 18.56 2.50 -12.02
C ALA A 718 17.44 2.98 -11.10
N ALA A 719 16.52 2.09 -10.72
CA ALA A 719 15.45 2.36 -9.74
C ALA A 719 15.95 2.36 -8.28
N GLY A 720 17.21 1.98 -8.03
CA GLY A 720 17.83 2.02 -6.70
C GLY A 720 18.05 0.67 -6.02
N ALA A 721 17.82 -0.45 -6.70
CA ALA A 721 18.07 -1.77 -6.13
C ALA A 721 19.56 -2.04 -5.90
N GLN A 722 19.87 -2.78 -4.82
CA GLN A 722 21.22 -2.99 -4.29
C GLN A 722 21.70 -4.46 -4.32
N HIS A 723 20.89 -5.39 -4.85
CA HIS A 723 21.20 -6.83 -4.84
C HIS A 723 22.18 -7.30 -5.94
N GLY A 724 22.78 -6.36 -6.66
CA GLY A 724 23.75 -6.66 -7.73
C GLY A 724 23.12 -6.70 -9.11
N GLN A 725 23.95 -7.09 -10.08
CA GLN A 725 23.59 -7.12 -11.51
C GLN A 725 23.70 -8.51 -12.13
N GLU A 726 24.31 -9.42 -11.42
CA GLU A 726 24.52 -10.81 -11.83
C GLU A 726 24.49 -11.73 -10.62
N MET A 727 23.86 -12.90 -10.75
CA MET A 727 23.93 -14.01 -9.80
C MET A 727 24.47 -15.26 -10.53
N SER A 728 25.54 -15.87 -10.02
CA SER A 728 26.12 -17.06 -10.67
C SER A 728 25.24 -18.30 -10.49
N PRO A 729 25.37 -19.32 -11.37
CA PRO A 729 24.68 -20.59 -11.19
C PRO A 729 24.94 -21.23 -9.82
N GLN A 730 26.16 -21.16 -9.30
CA GLN A 730 26.51 -21.69 -7.99
C GLN A 730 25.77 -20.95 -6.85
N ALA A 731 25.64 -19.63 -6.95
CA ALA A 731 24.90 -18.83 -5.97
C ALA A 731 23.40 -19.18 -5.97
N PHE A 732 22.80 -19.41 -7.15
CA PHE A 732 21.42 -19.91 -7.25
C PHE A 732 21.27 -21.30 -6.63
N GLU A 733 22.18 -22.24 -6.92
CA GLU A 733 22.16 -23.60 -6.37
C GLU A 733 22.24 -23.55 -4.84
N GLN A 734 23.10 -22.69 -4.27
CA GLN A 734 23.21 -22.47 -2.82
C GLN A 734 21.93 -21.88 -2.22
N LEU A 735 21.37 -20.81 -2.84
CA LEU A 735 20.14 -20.16 -2.40
C LEU A 735 18.96 -21.15 -2.36
N ILE A 736 18.79 -21.93 -3.43
CA ILE A 736 17.71 -22.90 -3.59
C ILE A 736 17.87 -24.06 -2.60
N THR A 737 19.09 -24.57 -2.43
CA THR A 737 19.38 -25.66 -1.49
C THR A 737 19.16 -25.21 -0.04
N ALA A 738 19.54 -23.97 0.31
CA ALA A 738 19.30 -23.40 1.63
C ALA A 738 17.80 -23.24 1.95
N ALA A 739 16.95 -23.11 0.92
CA ALA A 739 15.48 -23.14 1.07
C ALA A 739 14.91 -24.57 1.13
N GLY A 740 15.76 -25.63 1.20
CA GLY A 740 15.31 -27.02 1.24
C GLY A 740 14.76 -27.53 -0.10
N ARG A 741 15.15 -26.91 -1.23
CA ARG A 741 14.67 -27.25 -2.58
C ARG A 741 15.81 -27.79 -3.46
N ARG A 742 15.45 -28.38 -4.62
CA ARG A 742 16.40 -28.89 -5.62
C ARG A 742 16.53 -27.93 -6.77
N ALA A 743 17.75 -27.46 -7.04
CA ALA A 743 18.01 -26.56 -8.17
C ALA A 743 17.98 -27.33 -9.51
N ARG A 744 17.34 -26.71 -10.52
CA ARG A 744 17.30 -27.21 -11.90
C ARG A 744 17.63 -26.08 -12.88
N PRO A 745 18.79 -26.10 -13.53
CA PRO A 745 19.04 -25.22 -14.66
C PRO A 745 18.10 -25.54 -15.82
N ARG A 746 17.47 -24.52 -16.42
CA ARG A 746 16.54 -24.66 -17.52
C ARG A 746 16.90 -23.81 -18.73
N ASN A 747 16.30 -24.10 -19.87
CA ASN A 747 16.22 -23.14 -20.98
C ASN A 747 15.01 -22.20 -20.84
N THR A 748 14.83 -21.24 -21.74
CA THR A 748 13.74 -20.25 -21.70
C THR A 748 12.34 -20.88 -21.73
N LEU A 749 12.18 -22.00 -22.43
CA LEU A 749 10.89 -22.70 -22.57
C LEU A 749 10.68 -23.81 -21.52
N TYR A 750 11.41 -23.75 -20.40
CA TYR A 750 11.32 -24.70 -19.28
C TYR A 750 11.76 -26.14 -19.58
N GLY A 751 12.45 -26.38 -20.72
CA GLY A 751 13.21 -27.60 -20.98
C GLY A 751 14.53 -27.62 -20.24
N ASP A 752 15.28 -28.72 -20.35
CA ASP A 752 16.59 -28.86 -19.74
C ASP A 752 17.64 -27.94 -20.37
N ALA A 753 18.52 -27.39 -19.55
CA ALA A 753 19.63 -26.57 -20.02
C ALA A 753 20.66 -27.47 -20.76
N ASP A 754 21.31 -26.91 -21.80
CA ASP A 754 22.43 -27.60 -22.49
C ASP A 754 23.57 -27.82 -21.50
N PRO A 755 24.02 -29.10 -21.29
CA PRO A 755 25.11 -29.41 -20.39
C PRO A 755 26.45 -28.74 -20.76
N ALA A 756 26.70 -28.46 -22.04
CA ALA A 756 27.90 -27.77 -22.47
C ALA A 756 27.86 -26.29 -22.07
N GLN A 757 26.73 -25.62 -22.27
CA GLN A 757 26.53 -24.25 -21.83
C GLN A 757 26.59 -24.12 -20.31
N LEU A 758 25.98 -25.05 -19.56
CA LEU A 758 26.05 -25.05 -18.11
C LEU A 758 27.48 -25.21 -17.58
N ARG A 759 28.32 -26.07 -18.21
CA ARG A 759 29.75 -26.17 -17.86
C ARG A 759 30.48 -24.84 -18.09
N ARG A 760 30.22 -24.15 -19.20
CA ARG A 760 30.77 -22.81 -19.48
C ARG A 760 30.35 -21.81 -18.42
N ALA A 761 29.08 -21.81 -18.05
CA ALA A 761 28.53 -20.87 -17.05
C ALA A 761 29.17 -21.04 -15.66
N ARG A 762 29.45 -22.30 -15.25
CA ARG A 762 30.14 -22.59 -13.97
C ARG A 762 31.61 -22.19 -13.96
N GLN A 763 32.21 -22.00 -15.12
CA GLN A 763 33.65 -21.64 -15.30
C GLN A 763 33.80 -20.23 -15.87
N ALA A 764 32.73 -19.48 -15.95
CA ALA A 764 32.70 -18.18 -16.60
C ALA A 764 33.67 -17.18 -15.94
N ARG A 765 34.42 -16.46 -16.75
CA ARG A 765 35.23 -15.31 -16.31
C ARG A 765 34.32 -14.14 -15.95
N PRO A 766 34.79 -13.15 -15.15
CA PRO A 766 34.02 -11.91 -14.92
C PRO A 766 33.64 -11.24 -16.23
N LEU A 767 32.48 -10.56 -16.22
CA LEU A 767 32.05 -9.76 -17.35
C LEU A 767 33.05 -8.65 -17.67
N GLN A 768 33.27 -8.40 -18.94
CA GLN A 768 34.00 -7.22 -19.39
C GLN A 768 33.15 -5.96 -19.08
N PRO A 769 33.79 -4.83 -18.76
CA PRO A 769 33.08 -3.59 -18.59
C PRO A 769 32.20 -3.27 -19.81
N PRO A 770 30.93 -2.92 -19.62
CA PRO A 770 30.07 -2.56 -20.75
C PRO A 770 30.49 -1.23 -21.35
N GLU A 771 30.58 -1.17 -22.66
CA GLU A 771 30.75 0.08 -23.40
C GLU A 771 29.37 0.60 -23.82
N ASN A 772 29.00 1.77 -23.32
CA ASN A 772 27.77 2.42 -23.71
C ASN A 772 28.09 3.52 -24.75
N THR A 773 27.62 3.34 -25.98
CA THR A 773 27.71 4.33 -27.03
C THR A 773 26.81 5.53 -26.67
N PRO A 774 27.35 6.76 -26.50
CA PRO A 774 26.51 7.91 -26.23
C PRO A 774 25.45 8.09 -27.32
N ALA A 775 24.20 8.32 -26.92
CA ALA A 775 23.15 8.62 -27.87
C ALA A 775 23.43 9.94 -28.62
N SER A 776 23.21 9.95 -29.93
CA SER A 776 23.31 11.16 -30.72
C SER A 776 22.27 12.19 -30.26
N ARG A 777 22.61 13.50 -30.33
CA ARG A 777 21.63 14.56 -30.09
C ARG A 777 20.67 14.61 -31.26
N TYR A 778 19.36 14.48 -30.97
CA TYR A 778 18.30 14.68 -31.98
C TYR A 778 17.51 15.96 -31.72
N GLU A 779 17.11 16.64 -32.78
CA GLU A 779 16.35 17.87 -32.70
C GLU A 779 14.87 17.60 -32.51
N ARG A 780 14.29 18.15 -31.45
CA ARG A 780 12.90 17.91 -31.01
C ARG A 780 11.86 18.61 -31.90
N GLU A 781 12.24 19.55 -32.73
CA GLU A 781 11.32 20.44 -33.48
C GLU A 781 10.57 19.73 -34.64
N LYS A 782 11.12 18.64 -35.20
CA LYS A 782 10.50 17.93 -36.33
C LYS A 782 9.42 16.93 -35.98
N LEU A 783 9.33 16.45 -34.72
CA LEU A 783 8.43 15.35 -34.32
C LEU A 783 7.07 15.81 -33.80
N VAL A 784 6.91 17.05 -33.36
CA VAL A 784 5.67 17.57 -32.78
C VAL A 784 4.68 18.03 -33.85
N THR A 785 5.15 18.39 -35.02
CA THR A 785 4.31 18.90 -36.11
C THR A 785 3.61 17.78 -36.93
N ASP A 786 4.24 16.59 -37.01
CA ASP A 786 3.68 15.51 -37.86
C ASP A 786 2.67 14.62 -37.10
N ILE A 787 2.71 14.58 -35.77
CA ILE A 787 1.76 13.80 -34.96
C ILE A 787 0.43 14.54 -34.72
N ILE A 788 0.44 15.87 -34.76
CA ILE A 788 -0.78 16.70 -34.59
C ILE A 788 -1.56 16.86 -35.90
N ALA A 789 -0.92 16.60 -37.03
CA ALA A 789 -1.54 16.69 -38.35
C ALA A 789 -2.28 15.41 -38.80
N THR A 790 -2.20 14.31 -38.04
CA THR A 790 -2.82 13.01 -38.35
C THR A 790 -3.74 12.47 -37.23
N ALA A 791 -4.16 13.29 -36.27
CA ALA A 791 -5.14 12.95 -35.23
C ALA A 791 -6.49 13.61 -35.49
#